data_c9a04adfc9be278c29baaa8c244b968d
#
_entry.id   c9a04adfc9be278c29baaa8c244b968d
#
_cell.length_a   1.000
_cell.length_b   1.000
_cell.length_c   1.000
_cell.angle_alpha   90.00
_cell.angle_beta   90.00
_cell.angle_gamma   90.00
#
_symmetry.space_group_name_H-M   'P 1'
#
loop_
_entity.id
_entity.type
_entity.pdbx_description
1 polymer ?
#
loop_
_entity_poly.entity_id
_entity_poly.type
_entity_poly.pdbx_seq_one_letter_code
_entity_poly.pdbx_strand_id
1 'polypeptide(L)'
;MKTSLNWLREFVPLPDTTEALTQLLTLAGVEVEAVHHRGADFPKVIVALILESTQHPNADRLSVCKVDTGTGDPAQIVCGAKNYRVGDKVPLALPGAVLPGNFTIKVGKLRGVESQGMMCSAKELGLGEGHEGLLILPPSSPVGHPISELFPADTILDIEITPNRPDLLSHYGIAREIAALRSVSLAPPPFQHAGSVSSSGRVTIHALEICPFYSARRIRGVKVGPSPDWLRNRLDAIGIRSINNIVDVTNYVMMEMGQPLHAFDEAKLDKAEIHVRLAAGGESIHALDGKTYFLTSADLVIADAQSPAAIAGVMGGEASGVTDVTVDILLESALFNPQAVRRTGRRLGLGSDSSYRFERGVDPTTILAASDRAAQLILDLAGGTADPAIETAGQLPDTTRTVPLRPARCSALLGVNVPGERIDSILTGFGLRKLSGDSWLIPSFRPDLTREADLIEEVSRAFGIENIPGTVRSRPVPASPADAVHDMHLELRRRLVGQGFFEARTFSLVSKTAAQSVSDPIAIRNPLIEDQAVLRPSLIPGLLAALERNLRGGAKSIRLFELGRVFLAGQERVHLAAILTGDALPASWSDTAPRKTGLFDLKGAVESLGIENLAFTGLTISLAGAPVGALSQLPPARQRALDCPNPISLFELDLTSIRLRGIPATISPIPRFPAVTRDIAIIADSAVSHAQVEGLLRTENNPLLSDIKLFDLYSDPAGIRVPANQKSMAYSLTYRSPERTLTADEVNAAHARLKERLKAALNVNFRE
;
A
#
# COMPACT_ATOMS: atom_id res chain seq x y z
N MET A 1 0.26 -14.23 7.68
CA MET A 1 0.21 -15.21 8.79
C MET A 1 1.59 -15.76 9.04
N LYS A 2 2.09 -15.66 10.28
CA LYS A 2 3.39 -16.23 10.62
C LYS A 2 3.28 -17.74 10.85
N THR A 3 4.12 -18.50 10.17
CA THR A 3 4.06 -19.97 10.15
C THR A 3 5.45 -20.56 10.39
N SER A 4 5.57 -21.38 11.42
CA SER A 4 6.82 -22.07 11.82
C SER A 4 7.07 -23.31 10.97
N LEU A 5 8.26 -23.45 10.40
CA LEU A 5 8.64 -24.66 9.66
C LEU A 5 8.79 -25.87 10.57
N ASN A 6 9.28 -25.68 11.81
CA ASN A 6 9.37 -26.75 12.77
C ASN A 6 7.99 -27.32 13.13
N TRP A 7 6.99 -26.46 13.23
CA TRP A 7 5.62 -26.89 13.48
C TRP A 7 4.99 -27.56 12.25
N LEU A 8 5.23 -27.03 11.03
CA LEU A 8 4.74 -27.66 9.80
C LEU A 8 5.29 -29.08 9.59
N ARG A 9 6.55 -29.35 9.97
CA ARG A 9 7.16 -30.69 9.84
C ARG A 9 6.43 -31.78 10.63
N GLU A 10 5.64 -31.41 11.62
CA GLU A 10 4.82 -32.41 12.38
C GLU A 10 3.64 -32.92 11.53
N PHE A 11 3.21 -32.14 10.53
CA PHE A 11 2.06 -32.50 9.71
C PHE A 11 2.43 -32.94 8.29
N VAL A 12 3.52 -32.41 7.72
CA VAL A 12 3.89 -32.65 6.32
C VAL A 12 5.40 -32.67 6.12
N PRO A 13 5.93 -33.60 5.28
CA PRO A 13 7.32 -33.54 4.85
C PRO A 13 7.58 -32.27 4.03
N LEU A 14 8.52 -31.43 4.46
CA LEU A 14 8.88 -30.21 3.76
C LEU A 14 9.95 -30.45 2.68
N PRO A 15 10.12 -29.55 1.69
CA PRO A 15 11.27 -29.51 0.79
C PRO A 15 12.60 -29.37 1.55
N ASP A 16 13.71 -29.71 0.91
CA ASP A 16 15.04 -29.68 1.53
C ASP A 16 15.51 -28.26 1.84
N THR A 17 15.03 -27.25 1.09
CA THR A 17 15.39 -25.84 1.31
C THR A 17 14.17 -24.95 1.52
N THR A 18 14.35 -23.89 2.29
CA THR A 18 13.33 -22.87 2.53
C THR A 18 12.96 -22.14 1.23
N GLU A 19 13.94 -21.89 0.37
CA GLU A 19 13.73 -21.23 -0.94
C GLU A 19 12.81 -22.05 -1.84
N ALA A 20 13.00 -23.37 -1.89
CA ALA A 20 12.14 -24.25 -2.68
C ALA A 20 10.70 -24.25 -2.14
N LEU A 21 10.51 -24.18 -0.82
CA LEU A 21 9.19 -24.09 -0.21
C LEU A 21 8.53 -22.73 -0.49
N THR A 22 9.25 -21.64 -0.33
CA THR A 22 8.72 -20.28 -0.60
C THR A 22 8.32 -20.12 -2.06
N GLN A 23 9.14 -20.64 -2.97
CA GLN A 23 8.82 -20.64 -4.40
C GLN A 23 7.57 -21.48 -4.71
N LEU A 24 7.49 -22.69 -4.16
CA LEU A 24 6.33 -23.57 -4.33
C LEU A 24 5.03 -22.90 -3.91
N LEU A 25 5.01 -22.29 -2.71
CA LEU A 25 3.83 -21.62 -2.16
C LEU A 25 3.46 -20.38 -2.98
N THR A 26 4.43 -19.53 -3.28
CA THR A 26 4.19 -18.28 -4.02
C THR A 26 3.67 -18.55 -5.44
N LEU A 27 4.27 -19.50 -6.17
CA LEU A 27 3.79 -19.87 -7.51
C LEU A 27 2.41 -20.52 -7.50
N ALA A 28 2.03 -21.14 -6.39
CA ALA A 28 0.69 -21.68 -6.19
C ALA A 28 -0.32 -20.65 -5.67
N GLY A 29 0.04 -19.36 -5.57
CA GLY A 29 -0.86 -18.28 -5.14
C GLY A 29 -0.95 -18.10 -3.62
N VAL A 30 -0.01 -18.65 -2.87
CA VAL A 30 0.16 -18.46 -1.42
C VAL A 30 1.45 -17.67 -1.21
N GLU A 31 1.37 -16.34 -1.25
CA GLU A 31 2.53 -15.45 -1.26
C GLU A 31 3.28 -15.48 0.07
N VAL A 32 4.58 -15.71 0.01
CA VAL A 32 5.49 -15.57 1.15
C VAL A 32 6.16 -14.21 1.08
N GLU A 33 5.72 -13.28 1.93
CA GLU A 33 6.22 -11.90 1.97
C GLU A 33 7.60 -11.78 2.61
N ALA A 34 7.86 -12.61 3.66
CA ALA A 34 9.13 -12.58 4.37
C ALA A 34 9.50 -13.94 4.96
N VAL A 35 10.79 -14.13 5.13
CA VAL A 35 11.39 -15.30 5.82
C VAL A 35 12.21 -14.79 6.99
N HIS A 36 11.87 -15.23 8.19
CA HIS A 36 12.58 -14.87 9.42
C HIS A 36 13.26 -16.08 10.00
N HIS A 37 14.54 -16.00 10.28
CA HIS A 37 15.27 -17.01 11.03
C HIS A 37 15.28 -16.63 12.50
N ARG A 38 14.86 -17.55 13.36
CA ARG A 38 14.81 -17.37 14.80
C ARG A 38 15.57 -18.52 15.47
N GLY A 39 16.16 -18.20 16.62
CA GLY A 39 17.10 -19.13 17.22
C GLY A 39 18.29 -19.30 16.30
N ALA A 40 19.30 -19.98 16.72
CA ALA A 40 20.38 -20.39 15.87
C ALA A 40 21.04 -21.61 16.48
N ASP A 41 21.44 -22.53 15.64
CA ASP A 41 22.40 -23.52 16.04
C ASP A 41 23.74 -22.79 16.17
N PHE A 42 23.95 -22.21 17.36
CA PHE A 42 25.24 -21.61 17.71
C PHE A 42 26.11 -22.67 18.35
N PRO A 43 26.89 -23.40 17.58
CA PRO A 43 27.88 -24.31 18.19
C PRO A 43 28.77 -23.45 19.09
N LYS A 44 28.98 -23.86 20.33
CA LYS A 44 29.74 -23.18 21.37
C LYS A 44 29.05 -21.99 22.04
N VAL A 45 27.73 -21.84 21.94
CA VAL A 45 26.97 -21.01 22.90
C VAL A 45 26.26 -21.93 23.86
N ILE A 46 26.59 -21.79 25.13
CA ILE A 46 26.13 -22.71 26.21
C ILE A 46 25.42 -21.93 27.32
N VAL A 47 24.69 -22.67 28.16
CA VAL A 47 24.16 -22.14 29.41
C VAL A 47 25.30 -22.07 30.44
N ALA A 48 25.54 -20.91 31.01
CA ALA A 48 26.54 -20.71 32.07
C ALA A 48 25.90 -20.15 33.34
N LEU A 49 26.43 -20.54 34.50
CA LEU A 49 26.00 -20.03 35.81
C LEU A 49 27.00 -18.98 36.32
N ILE A 50 26.53 -17.83 36.74
CA ILE A 50 27.39 -16.76 37.31
C ILE A 50 27.71 -17.14 38.76
N LEU A 51 28.96 -17.46 39.03
CA LEU A 51 29.45 -17.83 40.36
C LEU A 51 29.88 -16.62 41.18
N GLU A 52 30.60 -15.70 40.54
CA GLU A 52 31.14 -14.48 41.17
C GLU A 52 31.04 -13.30 40.20
N SER A 53 30.86 -12.10 40.75
CA SER A 53 30.92 -10.84 39.97
C SER A 53 31.59 -9.78 40.84
N THR A 54 32.72 -9.23 40.35
CA THR A 54 33.48 -8.18 41.00
C THR A 54 33.65 -6.98 40.07
N GLN A 55 33.86 -5.79 40.67
CA GLN A 55 34.14 -4.58 39.88
C GLN A 55 35.45 -4.73 39.12
N HIS A 56 35.44 -4.32 37.85
CA HIS A 56 36.65 -4.34 37.02
C HIS A 56 37.72 -3.35 37.55
N PRO A 57 39.00 -3.76 37.72
CA PRO A 57 40.02 -2.91 38.36
C PRO A 57 40.31 -1.61 37.59
N ASN A 58 40.11 -1.58 36.27
CA ASN A 58 40.47 -0.45 35.41
C ASN A 58 39.26 0.14 34.62
N ALA A 59 38.01 -0.15 35.03
CA ALA A 59 36.85 0.36 34.31
C ALA A 59 35.57 0.33 35.18
N ASP A 60 35.00 1.50 35.43
CA ASP A 60 33.84 1.70 36.32
C ASP A 60 32.54 1.06 35.79
N ARG A 61 32.45 0.85 34.49
CA ARG A 61 31.25 0.29 33.85
C ARG A 61 31.31 -1.21 33.59
N LEU A 62 32.46 -1.86 33.86
CA LEU A 62 32.65 -3.27 33.61
C LEU A 62 32.70 -4.06 34.93
N SER A 63 32.36 -5.32 34.83
CA SER A 63 32.49 -6.31 35.91
C SER A 63 33.32 -7.50 35.39
N VAL A 64 34.08 -8.12 36.28
CA VAL A 64 34.79 -9.36 36.04
C VAL A 64 33.98 -10.48 36.69
N CYS A 65 33.47 -11.41 35.89
CA CYS A 65 32.66 -12.51 36.37
C CYS A 65 33.42 -13.82 36.27
N LYS A 66 33.24 -14.73 37.25
CA LYS A 66 33.55 -16.15 37.11
C LYS A 66 32.26 -16.89 36.83
N VAL A 67 32.25 -17.69 35.77
CA VAL A 67 31.06 -18.42 35.33
C VAL A 67 31.37 -19.90 35.22
N ASP A 68 30.48 -20.73 35.75
CA ASP A 68 30.52 -22.17 35.55
C ASP A 68 30.00 -22.52 34.16
N THR A 69 30.80 -23.27 33.42
CA THR A 69 30.51 -23.74 32.06
C THR A 69 30.09 -25.19 31.99
N GLY A 70 29.95 -25.86 33.15
CA GLY A 70 29.69 -27.31 33.25
C GLY A 70 30.91 -28.20 33.01
N THR A 71 32.11 -27.63 32.81
CA THR A 71 33.35 -28.39 32.59
C THR A 71 34.23 -28.53 33.81
N GLY A 72 33.82 -27.96 34.95
CA GLY A 72 34.51 -27.99 36.23
C GLY A 72 35.43 -26.79 36.50
N ASP A 73 36.06 -26.19 35.50
CA ASP A 73 36.89 -24.99 35.67
C ASP A 73 36.10 -23.73 35.29
N PRO A 74 35.92 -22.77 36.26
CA PRO A 74 35.20 -21.53 35.97
C PRO A 74 35.91 -20.66 34.95
N ALA A 75 35.18 -20.18 33.92
CA ALA A 75 35.67 -19.23 32.95
C ALA A 75 35.60 -17.78 33.46
N GLN A 76 36.64 -16.97 33.17
CA GLN A 76 36.64 -15.54 33.46
C GLN A 76 36.07 -14.74 32.30
N ILE A 77 35.01 -13.98 32.58
CA ILE A 77 34.31 -13.18 31.58
C ILE A 77 34.23 -11.72 32.05
N VAL A 78 34.56 -10.77 31.16
CA VAL A 78 34.35 -9.35 31.39
C VAL A 78 33.04 -8.92 30.81
N CYS A 79 32.13 -8.35 31.62
CA CYS A 79 30.78 -7.99 31.26
C CYS A 79 30.45 -6.52 31.53
N GLY A 80 29.73 -5.89 30.59
CA GLY A 80 29.26 -4.50 30.71
C GLY A 80 27.80 -4.38 31.19
N ALA A 81 27.04 -5.45 31.19
CA ALA A 81 25.64 -5.47 31.63
C ALA A 81 25.51 -5.30 33.15
N LYS A 82 24.34 -4.85 33.61
CA LYS A 82 24.06 -4.63 35.05
C LYS A 82 22.77 -5.32 35.53
N ASN A 83 22.07 -6.02 34.67
CA ASN A 83 20.77 -6.62 34.94
C ASN A 83 20.84 -8.08 35.50
N TYR A 84 22.02 -8.54 35.90
CA TYR A 84 22.23 -9.91 36.39
C TYR A 84 22.70 -9.91 37.85
N ARG A 85 22.59 -11.07 38.50
CA ARG A 85 23.05 -11.32 39.87
C ARG A 85 23.88 -12.62 39.88
N VAL A 86 24.69 -12.76 40.92
CA VAL A 86 25.33 -14.07 41.21
C VAL A 86 24.25 -15.12 41.47
N GLY A 87 24.37 -16.28 40.83
CA GLY A 87 23.37 -17.33 40.80
C GLY A 87 22.46 -17.32 39.55
N ASP A 88 22.48 -16.28 38.74
CA ASP A 88 21.74 -16.25 37.47
C ASP A 88 22.42 -17.14 36.43
N LYS A 89 21.58 -17.77 35.59
CA LYS A 89 22.01 -18.50 34.41
C LYS A 89 21.87 -17.61 33.17
N VAL A 90 22.89 -17.65 32.31
CA VAL A 90 22.97 -16.80 31.13
C VAL A 90 23.54 -17.54 29.94
N PRO A 91 23.26 -17.17 28.71
CA PRO A 91 23.95 -17.67 27.52
C PRO A 91 25.41 -17.17 27.51
N LEU A 92 26.35 -18.08 27.33
CA LEU A 92 27.78 -17.80 27.19
C LEU A 92 28.28 -18.25 25.82
N ALA A 93 28.69 -17.33 24.98
CA ALA A 93 29.42 -17.62 23.76
C ALA A 93 30.90 -17.88 24.06
N LEU A 94 31.35 -19.13 23.85
CA LEU A 94 32.71 -19.56 24.00
C LEU A 94 33.60 -19.10 22.85
N PRO A 95 34.93 -19.10 23.02
CA PRO A 95 35.86 -18.74 21.92
C PRO A 95 35.65 -19.66 20.70
N GLY A 96 35.49 -19.03 19.52
CA GLY A 96 35.16 -19.71 18.26
C GLY A 96 33.67 -19.83 18.00
N ALA A 97 32.79 -19.34 18.90
CA ALA A 97 31.38 -19.16 18.56
C ALA A 97 31.25 -18.06 17.50
N VAL A 98 30.31 -18.23 16.55
CA VAL A 98 29.95 -17.23 15.55
C VAL A 98 28.52 -16.78 15.82
N LEU A 99 28.34 -15.51 16.15
CA LEU A 99 27.06 -14.88 16.43
C LEU A 99 26.50 -14.18 15.18
N PRO A 100 25.22 -13.75 15.17
CA PRO A 100 24.63 -12.98 14.08
C PRO A 100 25.52 -11.85 13.60
N GLY A 101 25.56 -11.62 12.27
CA GLY A 101 26.45 -10.63 11.65
C GLY A 101 27.89 -11.16 11.47
N ASN A 102 28.12 -12.47 11.49
CA ASN A 102 29.45 -13.11 11.39
C ASN A 102 30.43 -12.67 12.48
N PHE A 103 29.89 -12.33 13.65
CA PHE A 103 30.72 -11.89 14.77
C PHE A 103 31.33 -13.10 15.51
N THR A 104 32.63 -13.33 15.30
CA THR A 104 33.37 -14.45 15.91
C THR A 104 33.91 -14.07 17.28
N ILE A 105 33.56 -14.84 18.30
CA ILE A 105 34.04 -14.68 19.67
C ILE A 105 35.48 -15.22 19.76
N LYS A 106 36.36 -14.40 20.37
CA LYS A 106 37.76 -14.74 20.63
C LYS A 106 38.11 -14.45 22.09
N VAL A 107 39.13 -15.15 22.58
CA VAL A 107 39.74 -14.73 23.86
C VAL A 107 40.32 -13.33 23.65
N GLY A 108 39.92 -12.39 24.47
CA GLY A 108 40.32 -10.98 24.37
C GLY A 108 40.72 -10.36 25.69
N LYS A 109 41.48 -9.27 25.66
CA LYS A 109 41.79 -8.46 26.86
C LYS A 109 41.01 -7.16 26.82
N LEU A 110 40.10 -6.98 27.76
CA LEU A 110 39.29 -5.78 27.95
C LEU A 110 39.90 -4.94 29.09
N ARG A 111 40.42 -3.77 28.77
CA ARG A 111 41.09 -2.90 29.76
C ARG A 111 42.17 -3.60 30.61
N GLY A 112 42.89 -4.59 30.02
CA GLY A 112 43.94 -5.34 30.67
C GLY A 112 43.52 -6.65 31.35
N VAL A 113 42.22 -6.93 31.49
CA VAL A 113 41.68 -8.18 32.03
C VAL A 113 41.24 -9.09 30.89
N GLU A 114 41.63 -10.37 30.97
CA GLU A 114 41.30 -11.39 29.98
C GLU A 114 39.81 -11.81 30.09
N SER A 115 39.15 -11.94 28.96
CA SER A 115 37.80 -12.50 28.85
C SER A 115 37.84 -13.74 27.95
N GLN A 116 37.38 -14.85 28.46
CA GLN A 116 37.39 -16.15 27.78
C GLN A 116 36.03 -16.46 27.13
N GLY A 117 35.34 -15.43 26.62
CA GLY A 117 34.05 -15.53 25.99
C GLY A 117 33.22 -14.27 26.17
N MET A 118 31.94 -14.36 25.83
CA MET A 118 30.99 -13.26 25.94
C MET A 118 29.64 -13.78 26.44
N MET A 119 29.13 -13.24 27.56
CA MET A 119 27.74 -13.43 27.97
C MET A 119 26.83 -12.60 27.07
N CYS A 120 25.73 -13.18 26.58
CA CYS A 120 24.94 -12.63 25.49
C CYS A 120 23.57 -12.08 25.95
N SER A 121 23.15 -11.04 25.29
CA SER A 121 21.77 -10.51 25.31
C SER A 121 20.86 -11.31 24.34
N ALA A 122 19.55 -11.12 24.44
CA ALA A 122 18.60 -11.70 23.48
C ALA A 122 18.88 -11.24 22.04
N LYS A 123 19.24 -9.96 21.85
CA LYS A 123 19.54 -9.41 20.53
C LYS A 123 20.80 -9.99 19.90
N GLU A 124 21.84 -10.19 20.67
CA GLU A 124 23.09 -10.80 20.18
C GLU A 124 22.91 -12.25 19.71
N LEU A 125 21.89 -12.93 20.23
CA LEU A 125 21.50 -14.28 19.82
C LEU A 125 20.35 -14.30 18.79
N GLY A 126 19.88 -13.15 18.30
CA GLY A 126 18.73 -13.10 17.38
C GLY A 126 17.41 -13.62 17.97
N LEU A 127 17.30 -13.63 19.30
CA LEU A 127 16.14 -14.14 20.04
C LEU A 127 15.13 -13.03 20.41
N GLY A 128 15.40 -11.77 20.06
CA GLY A 128 14.55 -10.62 20.31
C GLY A 128 15.29 -9.30 20.23
N GLU A 129 14.58 -8.17 20.39
CA GLU A 129 15.15 -6.83 20.32
C GLU A 129 15.81 -6.34 21.64
N GLY A 130 15.69 -7.10 22.72
CA GLY A 130 16.25 -6.75 24.02
C GLY A 130 17.78 -6.67 23.98
N HIS A 131 18.33 -5.46 24.16
CA HIS A 131 19.78 -5.19 24.16
C HIS A 131 20.28 -4.47 25.40
N GLU A 132 19.40 -4.15 26.35
CA GLU A 132 19.77 -3.37 27.56
C GLU A 132 20.46 -4.20 28.67
N GLY A 133 20.67 -5.52 28.42
CA GLY A 133 21.31 -6.40 29.38
C GLY A 133 21.43 -7.83 28.90
N LEU A 134 21.90 -8.71 29.76
CA LEU A 134 22.00 -10.14 29.47
C LEU A 134 20.63 -10.81 29.40
N LEU A 135 20.52 -11.85 28.59
CA LEU A 135 19.38 -12.77 28.62
C LEU A 135 19.48 -13.64 29.88
N ILE A 136 18.58 -13.44 30.84
CA ILE A 136 18.52 -14.28 32.03
C ILE A 136 17.68 -15.52 31.73
N LEU A 137 18.29 -16.67 31.92
CA LEU A 137 17.67 -17.96 31.65
C LEU A 137 16.89 -18.50 32.88
N PRO A 138 15.90 -19.35 32.68
CA PRO A 138 15.22 -20.01 33.79
C PRO A 138 16.20 -20.74 34.74
N PRO A 139 15.95 -20.72 36.05
CA PRO A 139 16.81 -21.40 37.02
C PRO A 139 16.98 -22.91 36.77
N SER A 140 16.00 -23.54 36.11
CA SER A 140 16.00 -24.98 35.74
C SER A 140 16.92 -25.28 34.55
N SER A 141 17.43 -24.27 33.81
CA SER A 141 18.25 -24.51 32.61
C SER A 141 19.52 -25.29 32.96
N PRO A 142 19.88 -26.39 32.26
CA PRO A 142 21.04 -27.20 32.58
C PRO A 142 22.33 -26.46 32.18
N VAL A 143 23.26 -26.28 33.16
CA VAL A 143 24.55 -25.64 32.93
C VAL A 143 25.45 -26.51 32.06
N GLY A 144 26.16 -25.87 31.10
CA GLY A 144 27.02 -26.54 30.13
C GLY A 144 26.30 -27.04 28.88
N HIS A 145 24.96 -27.07 28.86
CA HIS A 145 24.20 -27.50 27.70
C HIS A 145 24.14 -26.41 26.60
N PRO A 146 24.06 -26.80 25.32
CA PRO A 146 23.91 -25.87 24.22
C PRO A 146 22.65 -25.00 24.36
N ILE A 147 22.76 -23.71 24.04
CA ILE A 147 21.61 -22.79 24.09
C ILE A 147 20.52 -23.20 23.10
N SER A 148 20.88 -23.90 22.02
CA SER A 148 19.95 -24.41 21.01
C SER A 148 18.94 -25.44 21.56
N GLU A 149 19.22 -26.06 22.71
CA GLU A 149 18.25 -26.94 23.39
C GLU A 149 17.10 -26.14 24.02
N LEU A 150 17.38 -24.90 24.48
CA LEU A 150 16.37 -24.00 25.04
C LEU A 150 15.68 -23.15 23.96
N PHE A 151 16.41 -22.79 22.93
CA PHE A 151 15.94 -21.97 21.82
C PHE A 151 16.29 -22.62 20.49
N PRO A 152 15.60 -23.73 20.13
CA PRO A 152 15.86 -24.42 18.87
C PRO A 152 15.71 -23.48 17.66
N ALA A 153 16.59 -23.65 16.69
CA ALA A 153 16.51 -22.90 15.46
C ALA A 153 15.19 -23.18 14.73
N ASP A 154 14.55 -22.14 14.28
CA ASP A 154 13.32 -22.22 13.49
C ASP A 154 13.34 -21.19 12.35
N THR A 155 12.61 -21.49 11.29
CA THR A 155 12.37 -20.56 10.19
C THR A 155 10.88 -20.24 10.16
N ILE A 156 10.57 -18.96 10.21
CA ILE A 156 9.19 -18.44 10.21
C ILE A 156 8.91 -17.81 8.86
N LEU A 157 7.92 -18.32 8.18
CA LEU A 157 7.38 -17.70 6.98
C LEU A 157 6.29 -16.69 7.37
N ASP A 158 6.37 -15.48 6.85
CA ASP A 158 5.24 -14.55 6.87
C ASP A 158 4.48 -14.70 5.56
N ILE A 159 3.26 -15.22 5.65
CA ILE A 159 2.45 -15.62 4.51
C ILE A 159 1.25 -14.68 4.42
N GLU A 160 1.06 -14.04 3.26
CA GLU A 160 -0.16 -13.30 2.96
C GLU A 160 -1.29 -14.27 2.60
N ILE A 161 -2.37 -14.22 3.37
CA ILE A 161 -3.55 -15.05 3.14
C ILE A 161 -4.68 -14.22 2.57
N THR A 162 -5.07 -14.53 1.34
CA THR A 162 -6.19 -13.87 0.68
C THR A 162 -7.52 -14.14 1.38
N PRO A 163 -8.49 -13.19 1.36
CA PRO A 163 -9.74 -13.33 2.11
C PRO A 163 -10.60 -14.55 1.71
N ASN A 164 -10.43 -15.11 0.53
CA ASN A 164 -11.14 -16.30 0.03
C ASN A 164 -10.55 -17.61 0.54
N ARG A 165 -9.35 -17.58 1.17
CA ARG A 165 -8.63 -18.77 1.65
C ARG A 165 -8.55 -18.82 3.19
N PRO A 166 -9.69 -18.81 3.92
CA PRO A 166 -9.68 -18.92 5.38
C PRO A 166 -9.10 -20.24 5.88
N ASP A 167 -9.13 -21.29 5.07
CA ASP A 167 -8.55 -22.60 5.34
C ASP A 167 -7.04 -22.56 5.60
N LEU A 168 -6.34 -21.54 5.10
CA LEU A 168 -4.89 -21.35 5.29
C LEU A 168 -4.53 -20.54 6.54
N LEU A 169 -5.50 -20.14 7.36
CA LEU A 169 -5.26 -19.38 8.59
C LEU A 169 -4.84 -20.28 9.77
N SER A 170 -4.16 -21.40 9.48
CA SER A 170 -3.64 -22.36 10.45
C SER A 170 -2.42 -23.10 9.91
N HIS A 171 -1.59 -23.64 10.81
CA HIS A 171 -0.45 -24.48 10.42
C HIS A 171 -0.93 -25.75 9.70
N TYR A 172 -2.02 -26.37 10.19
CA TYR A 172 -2.59 -27.55 9.54
C TYR A 172 -3.15 -27.25 8.15
N GLY A 173 -3.76 -26.07 7.96
CA GLY A 173 -4.23 -25.61 6.64
C GLY A 173 -3.08 -25.41 5.65
N ILE A 174 -2.01 -24.75 6.07
CA ILE A 174 -0.80 -24.60 5.23
C ILE A 174 -0.15 -25.96 4.95
N ALA A 175 -0.08 -26.85 5.95
CA ALA A 175 0.45 -28.19 5.76
C ALA A 175 -0.37 -28.99 4.73
N ARG A 176 -1.71 -28.87 4.75
CA ARG A 176 -2.61 -29.49 3.79
C ARG A 176 -2.36 -28.96 2.37
N GLU A 177 -2.14 -27.68 2.23
CA GLU A 177 -1.78 -27.05 0.95
C GLU A 177 -0.45 -27.61 0.42
N ILE A 178 0.58 -27.64 1.23
CA ILE A 178 1.89 -28.20 0.87
C ILE A 178 1.77 -29.69 0.50
N ALA A 179 1.00 -30.45 1.27
CA ALA A 179 0.78 -31.88 1.01
C ALA A 179 0.12 -32.12 -0.37
N ALA A 180 -0.88 -31.30 -0.71
CA ALA A 180 -1.56 -31.35 -1.98
C ALA A 180 -0.64 -31.00 -3.15
N LEU A 181 0.08 -29.88 -3.06
CA LEU A 181 1.01 -29.41 -4.09
C LEU A 181 2.15 -30.40 -4.36
N ARG A 182 2.64 -31.07 -3.33
CA ARG A 182 3.75 -32.04 -3.42
C ARG A 182 3.30 -33.47 -3.60
N SER A 183 1.99 -33.75 -3.49
CA SER A 183 1.43 -35.12 -3.50
C SER A 183 2.10 -36.01 -2.43
N VAL A 184 2.27 -35.48 -1.22
CA VAL A 184 2.82 -36.22 -0.06
C VAL A 184 1.75 -36.41 1.00
N SER A 185 2.03 -37.31 1.97
CA SER A 185 1.10 -37.62 3.09
C SER A 185 0.97 -36.41 4.03
N LEU A 186 -0.23 -36.21 4.57
CA LEU A 186 -0.57 -35.26 5.61
C LEU A 186 -0.92 -36.04 6.90
N ALA A 187 -0.26 -35.67 8.00
CA ALA A 187 -0.60 -36.20 9.34
C ALA A 187 -1.62 -35.25 10.01
N PRO A 188 -2.74 -35.77 10.53
CA PRO A 188 -3.70 -34.93 11.26
C PRO A 188 -3.16 -34.51 12.64
N PRO A 189 -3.65 -33.42 13.23
CA PRO A 189 -3.36 -33.08 14.61
C PRO A 189 -3.73 -34.24 15.56
N PRO A 190 -2.89 -34.54 16.54
CA PRO A 190 -3.13 -35.69 17.45
C PRO A 190 -4.17 -35.29 18.52
N PHE A 191 -5.37 -35.86 18.46
CA PHE A 191 -6.38 -35.78 19.51
C PHE A 191 -7.32 -36.98 19.45
N GLN A 192 -8.01 -37.22 20.53
CA GLN A 192 -9.06 -38.26 20.60
C GLN A 192 -10.41 -37.55 20.77
N HIS A 193 -11.39 -37.99 20.01
CA HIS A 193 -12.77 -37.53 20.24
C HIS A 193 -13.22 -38.03 21.62
N ALA A 194 -13.43 -37.08 22.51
CA ALA A 194 -13.81 -37.35 23.89
C ALA A 194 -15.15 -36.66 24.21
N GLY A 195 -16.16 -37.43 24.49
CA GLY A 195 -17.41 -36.96 25.03
C GLY A 195 -18.60 -37.10 24.10
N SER A 196 -19.79 -37.20 24.70
CA SER A 196 -21.07 -37.13 24.04
C SER A 196 -21.51 -35.66 23.93
N VAL A 197 -22.29 -35.35 22.92
CA VAL A 197 -22.95 -34.04 22.80
C VAL A 197 -24.23 -34.05 23.60
N SER A 198 -24.49 -33.02 24.39
CA SER A 198 -25.73 -32.84 25.19
C SER A 198 -26.26 -31.43 25.07
N SER A 199 -27.57 -31.30 25.15
CA SER A 199 -28.24 -29.99 25.28
C SER A 199 -28.87 -29.88 26.66
N SER A 200 -28.15 -29.37 27.64
CA SER A 200 -28.62 -29.26 29.03
C SER A 200 -29.50 -28.04 29.28
N GLY A 201 -29.61 -27.14 28.33
CA GLY A 201 -30.29 -25.86 28.45
C GLY A 201 -29.50 -24.72 29.11
N ARG A 202 -28.26 -24.97 29.53
CA ARG A 202 -27.38 -23.94 30.12
C ARG A 202 -26.73 -23.06 29.07
N VAL A 203 -26.69 -23.52 27.84
CA VAL A 203 -26.28 -22.73 26.68
C VAL A 203 -27.51 -22.42 25.83
N THR A 204 -27.82 -21.14 25.65
CA THR A 204 -28.97 -20.68 24.86
C THR A 204 -28.54 -19.71 23.80
N ILE A 205 -28.91 -19.95 22.55
CA ILE A 205 -28.71 -19.01 21.45
C ILE A 205 -30.01 -18.29 21.14
N HIS A 206 -30.03 -16.99 21.33
CA HIS A 206 -31.16 -16.12 21.00
C HIS A 206 -31.07 -15.53 19.57
N ALA A 207 -29.90 -15.64 18.91
CA ALA A 207 -29.65 -15.08 17.61
C ALA A 207 -29.03 -16.14 16.65
N LEU A 208 -29.82 -17.18 16.33
CA LEU A 208 -29.39 -18.32 15.52
C LEU A 208 -28.84 -17.95 14.12
N GLU A 209 -29.34 -16.86 13.53
CA GLU A 209 -28.85 -16.40 12.22
C GLU A 209 -27.41 -15.86 12.28
N ILE A 210 -26.98 -15.39 13.46
CA ILE A 210 -25.66 -14.81 13.67
C ILE A 210 -24.71 -15.80 14.35
N CYS A 211 -25.22 -16.64 15.25
CA CYS A 211 -24.51 -17.75 15.85
C CYS A 211 -25.28 -19.05 15.57
N PRO A 212 -25.00 -19.75 14.46
CA PRO A 212 -25.70 -21.00 14.14
C PRO A 212 -25.42 -22.14 15.10
N PHE A 213 -24.21 -22.16 15.70
CA PHE A 213 -23.77 -23.22 16.58
C PHE A 213 -22.83 -22.71 17.65
N TYR A 214 -23.04 -23.16 18.87
CA TYR A 214 -22.18 -22.88 20.01
C TYR A 214 -21.95 -24.15 20.82
N SER A 215 -20.70 -24.40 21.21
CA SER A 215 -20.34 -25.49 22.13
C SER A 215 -19.61 -24.95 23.34
N ALA A 216 -19.91 -25.50 24.50
CA ALA A 216 -19.29 -25.19 25.77
C ALA A 216 -18.87 -26.49 26.47
N ARG A 217 -17.58 -26.58 26.79
CA ARG A 217 -17.04 -27.74 27.53
C ARG A 217 -16.55 -27.33 28.91
N ARG A 218 -17.03 -27.98 29.94
CA ARG A 218 -16.55 -27.75 31.32
C ARG A 218 -15.35 -28.59 31.64
N ILE A 219 -14.33 -27.96 32.23
CA ILE A 219 -13.14 -28.63 32.75
C ILE A 219 -12.94 -28.13 34.19
N ARG A 220 -12.98 -29.03 35.14
CA ARG A 220 -12.97 -28.72 36.58
C ARG A 220 -11.62 -29.09 37.19
N GLY A 221 -11.25 -28.33 38.24
CA GLY A 221 -10.07 -28.61 39.02
C GLY A 221 -8.76 -28.32 38.25
N VAL A 222 -8.78 -27.39 37.31
CA VAL A 222 -7.57 -26.99 36.59
C VAL A 222 -6.64 -26.19 37.52
N LYS A 223 -5.35 -26.28 37.27
CA LYS A 223 -4.33 -25.46 37.93
C LYS A 223 -3.72 -24.49 36.89
N VAL A 224 -4.14 -23.24 36.96
CA VAL A 224 -3.56 -22.21 36.11
C VAL A 224 -2.12 -21.91 36.53
N GLY A 225 -1.24 -21.78 35.56
CA GLY A 225 0.17 -21.50 35.79
C GLY A 225 0.92 -21.19 34.48
N PRO A 226 2.23 -21.01 34.53
CA PRO A 226 3.01 -20.74 33.32
C PRO A 226 2.97 -21.98 32.39
N SER A 227 2.89 -21.72 31.10
CA SER A 227 2.95 -22.74 30.06
C SER A 227 4.34 -23.41 30.02
N PRO A 228 4.43 -24.70 29.62
CA PRO A 228 5.72 -25.38 29.41
C PRO A 228 6.49 -24.69 28.26
N ASP A 229 7.81 -24.84 28.27
CA ASP A 229 8.72 -24.19 27.34
C ASP A 229 8.39 -24.47 25.87
N TRP A 230 8.01 -25.70 25.54
CA TRP A 230 7.66 -26.06 24.16
C TRP A 230 6.45 -25.25 23.62
N LEU A 231 5.43 -25.01 24.46
CA LEU A 231 4.23 -24.27 24.08
C LEU A 231 4.55 -22.76 23.95
N ARG A 232 5.26 -22.22 24.95
CA ARG A 232 5.72 -20.83 24.91
C ARG A 232 6.57 -20.54 23.68
N ASN A 233 7.59 -21.37 23.43
CA ASN A 233 8.50 -21.18 22.30
C ASN A 233 7.77 -21.23 20.96
N ARG A 234 6.77 -22.07 20.78
CA ARG A 234 5.96 -22.14 19.56
C ARG A 234 5.12 -20.88 19.34
N LEU A 235 4.43 -20.43 20.37
CA LEU A 235 3.62 -19.20 20.29
C LEU A 235 4.50 -17.95 20.07
N ASP A 236 5.57 -17.85 20.84
CA ASP A 236 6.54 -16.75 20.69
C ASP A 236 7.19 -16.74 19.29
N ALA A 237 7.44 -17.92 18.69
CA ALA A 237 8.01 -18.00 17.35
C ALA A 237 7.15 -17.33 16.30
N ILE A 238 5.84 -17.43 16.43
CA ILE A 238 4.87 -16.81 15.51
C ILE A 238 4.37 -15.43 16.00
N GLY A 239 4.96 -14.89 17.08
CA GLY A 239 4.68 -13.57 17.60
C GLY A 239 3.50 -13.47 18.57
N ILE A 240 3.01 -14.58 19.11
CA ILE A 240 1.96 -14.62 20.13
C ILE A 240 2.61 -14.67 21.51
N ARG A 241 2.34 -13.67 22.34
CA ARG A 241 2.84 -13.60 23.69
C ARG A 241 2.17 -14.66 24.57
N SER A 242 2.96 -15.48 25.26
CA SER A 242 2.47 -16.43 26.26
C SER A 242 1.89 -15.70 27.49
N ILE A 243 0.77 -16.21 28.01
CA ILE A 243 0.04 -15.67 29.16
C ILE A 243 0.00 -16.71 30.29
N ASN A 244 -0.70 -17.82 30.11
CA ASN A 244 -0.79 -18.95 31.02
C ASN A 244 -1.19 -20.20 30.24
N ASN A 245 -1.07 -21.37 30.90
CA ASN A 245 -1.30 -22.69 30.29
C ASN A 245 -2.72 -22.92 29.74
N ILE A 246 -3.72 -22.15 30.14
CA ILE A 246 -5.10 -22.23 29.60
C ILE A 246 -5.22 -21.36 28.34
N VAL A 247 -4.89 -20.08 28.44
CA VAL A 247 -4.99 -19.12 27.31
C VAL A 247 -4.05 -19.50 26.18
N ASP A 248 -2.85 -19.98 26.52
CA ASP A 248 -1.86 -20.39 25.52
C ASP A 248 -2.32 -21.63 24.75
N VAL A 249 -3.01 -22.58 25.41
CA VAL A 249 -3.64 -23.70 24.70
C VAL A 249 -4.71 -23.25 23.74
N THR A 250 -5.57 -22.31 24.11
CA THR A 250 -6.59 -21.79 23.18
C THR A 250 -5.96 -21.11 21.98
N ASN A 251 -4.91 -20.30 22.18
CA ASN A 251 -4.14 -19.68 21.12
C ASN A 251 -3.42 -20.71 20.24
N TYR A 252 -2.81 -21.71 20.86
CA TYR A 252 -2.11 -22.78 20.16
C TYR A 252 -3.05 -23.54 19.22
N VAL A 253 -4.22 -23.98 19.71
CA VAL A 253 -5.18 -24.72 18.88
C VAL A 253 -5.77 -23.85 17.77
N MET A 254 -6.02 -22.56 18.03
CA MET A 254 -6.41 -21.62 17.00
C MET A 254 -5.36 -21.53 15.89
N MET A 255 -4.07 -21.47 16.22
CA MET A 255 -2.99 -21.40 15.23
C MET A 255 -2.66 -22.78 14.61
N GLU A 256 -2.97 -23.85 15.31
CA GLU A 256 -2.83 -25.23 14.81
C GLU A 256 -3.93 -25.58 13.79
N MET A 257 -5.22 -25.33 14.13
CA MET A 257 -6.39 -25.84 13.41
C MET A 257 -7.24 -24.75 12.73
N GLY A 258 -7.05 -23.47 13.06
CA GLY A 258 -7.81 -22.36 12.48
C GLY A 258 -9.13 -22.02 13.19
N GLN A 259 -9.49 -22.75 14.24
CA GLN A 259 -10.70 -22.51 15.03
C GLN A 259 -10.36 -21.68 16.28
N PRO A 260 -10.86 -20.43 16.40
CA PRO A 260 -10.69 -19.67 17.62
C PRO A 260 -11.48 -20.29 18.78
N LEU A 261 -10.87 -20.29 19.95
CA LEU A 261 -11.43 -20.77 21.20
C LEU A 261 -11.35 -19.69 22.27
N HIS A 262 -12.25 -19.73 23.25
CA HIS A 262 -12.16 -18.90 24.44
C HIS A 262 -12.40 -19.72 25.71
N ALA A 263 -11.72 -19.36 26.79
CA ALA A 263 -11.91 -19.98 28.09
C ALA A 263 -12.42 -18.94 29.09
N PHE A 264 -13.58 -19.19 29.65
CA PHE A 264 -14.16 -18.41 30.74
C PHE A 264 -13.85 -19.03 32.08
N ASP A 265 -13.65 -18.23 33.10
CA ASP A 265 -13.70 -18.66 34.49
C ASP A 265 -15.16 -18.93 34.88
N GLU A 266 -15.53 -20.19 35.08
CA GLU A 266 -16.91 -20.58 35.35
C GLU A 266 -17.48 -19.92 36.61
N ALA A 267 -16.64 -19.69 37.64
CA ALA A 267 -17.08 -19.04 38.87
C ALA A 267 -17.46 -17.56 38.70
N LYS A 268 -17.02 -16.94 37.61
CA LYS A 268 -17.34 -15.54 37.28
C LYS A 268 -18.55 -15.39 36.37
N LEU A 269 -19.14 -16.49 35.91
CA LEU A 269 -20.34 -16.48 35.10
C LEU A 269 -21.57 -16.67 36.03
N ASP A 270 -22.54 -15.72 36.01
CA ASP A 270 -23.75 -15.84 36.80
C ASP A 270 -24.52 -17.11 36.39
N LYS A 271 -24.87 -17.95 37.41
CA LYS A 271 -25.51 -19.26 37.26
C LYS A 271 -24.77 -20.28 36.37
N ALA A 272 -23.51 -19.97 35.96
CA ALA A 272 -22.76 -20.76 34.99
C ALA A 272 -23.56 -21.02 33.69
N GLU A 273 -24.35 -20.03 33.25
CA GLU A 273 -25.15 -20.05 32.02
C GLU A 273 -24.52 -19.20 30.94
N ILE A 274 -24.74 -19.55 29.69
CA ILE A 274 -24.31 -18.81 28.50
C ILE A 274 -25.53 -18.45 27.66
N HIS A 275 -25.69 -17.17 27.38
CA HIS A 275 -26.69 -16.60 26.51
C HIS A 275 -26.01 -15.88 25.32
N VAL A 276 -26.07 -16.49 24.15
CA VAL A 276 -25.56 -15.84 22.91
C VAL A 276 -26.70 -15.00 22.33
N ARG A 277 -26.58 -13.67 22.50
CA ARG A 277 -27.65 -12.72 22.17
C ARG A 277 -27.11 -11.44 21.53
N LEU A 278 -27.99 -10.65 20.95
CA LEU A 278 -27.67 -9.27 20.61
C LEU A 278 -27.51 -8.43 21.88
N ALA A 279 -26.64 -7.46 21.87
CA ALA A 279 -26.43 -6.54 22.96
C ALA A 279 -27.70 -5.67 23.17
N ALA A 280 -27.98 -5.31 24.42
CA ALA A 280 -29.02 -4.32 24.74
C ALA A 280 -28.50 -2.90 24.37
N GLY A 281 -29.44 -2.00 24.07
CA GLY A 281 -29.07 -0.62 23.75
C GLY A 281 -28.38 0.07 24.93
N GLY A 282 -27.18 0.58 24.72
CA GLY A 282 -26.36 1.25 25.74
C GLY A 282 -25.54 0.31 26.63
N GLU A 283 -25.56 -0.98 26.39
CA GLU A 283 -24.75 -1.97 27.08
C GLU A 283 -23.24 -1.71 26.77
N SER A 284 -22.37 -1.97 27.73
CA SER A 284 -20.92 -1.81 27.55
C SER A 284 -20.16 -3.00 28.13
N ILE A 285 -18.96 -3.22 27.62
CA ILE A 285 -18.06 -4.27 28.10
C ILE A 285 -16.65 -3.72 28.29
N HIS A 286 -16.03 -4.07 29.41
CA HIS A 286 -14.60 -3.85 29.62
C HIS A 286 -13.86 -5.06 29.09
N ALA A 287 -13.08 -4.87 28.02
CA ALA A 287 -12.46 -5.97 27.27
C ALA A 287 -11.04 -6.28 27.75
N LEU A 288 -10.51 -7.43 27.35
CA LEU A 288 -9.16 -7.91 27.71
C LEU A 288 -8.01 -6.98 27.30
N ASP A 289 -8.25 -6.03 26.39
CA ASP A 289 -7.27 -4.98 26.04
C ASP A 289 -7.27 -3.77 26.99
N GLY A 290 -8.05 -3.83 28.08
CA GLY A 290 -8.15 -2.78 29.10
C GLY A 290 -9.02 -1.59 28.72
N LYS A 291 -9.81 -1.69 27.63
CA LYS A 291 -10.69 -0.62 27.17
C LYS A 291 -12.17 -0.96 27.34
N THR A 292 -12.98 0.07 27.52
CA THR A 292 -14.45 -0.06 27.57
C THR A 292 -15.05 0.23 26.21
N TYR A 293 -15.87 -0.70 25.72
CA TYR A 293 -16.56 -0.59 24.43
C TYR A 293 -18.07 -0.47 24.64
N PHE A 294 -18.67 0.53 23.99
CA PHE A 294 -20.11 0.72 23.96
C PHE A 294 -20.72 -0.08 22.82
N LEU A 295 -21.67 -0.92 23.19
CA LEU A 295 -22.31 -1.87 22.28
C LEU A 295 -23.63 -1.29 21.73
N THR A 296 -24.05 -1.83 20.61
CA THR A 296 -25.32 -1.53 19.95
C THR A 296 -26.14 -2.80 19.77
N SER A 297 -27.42 -2.67 19.52
CA SER A 297 -28.29 -3.81 19.23
C SER A 297 -27.94 -4.60 17.95
N ALA A 298 -26.91 -4.20 17.22
CA ALA A 298 -26.38 -4.93 16.07
C ALA A 298 -25.17 -5.82 16.43
N ASP A 299 -24.64 -5.70 17.64
CA ASP A 299 -23.48 -6.45 18.10
C ASP A 299 -23.90 -7.73 18.82
N LEU A 300 -23.26 -8.83 18.46
CA LEU A 300 -23.47 -10.11 19.14
C LEU A 300 -22.57 -10.18 20.39
N VAL A 301 -23.14 -10.60 21.49
CA VAL A 301 -22.41 -10.83 22.74
C VAL A 301 -22.62 -12.26 23.23
N ILE A 302 -21.60 -12.77 23.89
CA ILE A 302 -21.72 -13.92 24.77
C ILE A 302 -21.94 -13.33 26.16
N ALA A 303 -23.08 -13.62 26.77
CA ALA A 303 -23.46 -13.09 28.07
C ALA A 303 -23.72 -14.23 29.07
N ASP A 304 -23.57 -13.94 30.31
CA ASP A 304 -24.18 -14.75 31.38
C ASP A 304 -25.64 -14.33 31.63
N ALA A 305 -26.23 -14.73 32.73
CA ALA A 305 -27.63 -14.37 33.05
C ALA A 305 -27.84 -12.86 33.31
N GLN A 306 -26.79 -12.05 33.51
CA GLN A 306 -26.85 -10.64 33.87
C GLN A 306 -26.19 -9.70 32.89
N SER A 307 -24.99 -10.03 32.41
CA SER A 307 -24.12 -9.08 31.70
C SER A 307 -23.33 -9.74 30.54
N PRO A 308 -22.81 -8.93 29.59
CA PRO A 308 -21.95 -9.44 28.53
C PRO A 308 -20.58 -9.90 29.08
N ALA A 309 -20.22 -11.14 28.80
CA ALA A 309 -18.95 -11.75 29.13
C ALA A 309 -17.91 -11.64 28.01
N ALA A 310 -18.35 -11.54 26.73
CA ALA A 310 -17.49 -11.35 25.57
C ALA A 310 -18.23 -10.66 24.40
N ILE A 311 -17.49 -9.96 23.55
CA ILE A 311 -17.95 -9.57 22.22
C ILE A 311 -17.72 -10.76 21.29
N ALA A 312 -18.80 -11.39 20.86
CA ALA A 312 -18.77 -12.68 20.18
C ALA A 312 -17.84 -12.69 18.95
N GLY A 313 -16.87 -13.59 18.95
CA GLY A 313 -15.88 -13.75 17.88
C GLY A 313 -14.89 -12.58 17.72
N VAL A 314 -14.90 -11.59 18.60
CA VAL A 314 -14.00 -10.40 18.52
C VAL A 314 -13.05 -10.35 19.71
N MET A 315 -13.58 -10.22 20.96
CA MET A 315 -12.74 -10.01 22.13
C MET A 315 -13.44 -10.47 23.41
N GLY A 316 -12.74 -11.18 24.29
CA GLY A 316 -13.23 -11.53 25.60
C GLY A 316 -13.36 -10.33 26.54
N GLY A 317 -14.25 -10.44 27.54
CA GLY A 317 -14.36 -9.48 28.62
C GLY A 317 -13.35 -9.77 29.73
N GLU A 318 -12.83 -8.75 30.39
CA GLU A 318 -11.88 -8.90 31.49
C GLU A 318 -12.54 -9.56 32.71
N ALA A 319 -13.78 -9.21 33.00
CA ALA A 319 -14.50 -9.71 34.17
C ALA A 319 -14.66 -11.24 34.20
N SER A 320 -14.84 -11.87 33.04
CA SER A 320 -15.05 -13.31 32.88
C SER A 320 -13.78 -14.09 32.56
N GLY A 321 -12.64 -13.40 32.41
CA GLY A 321 -11.36 -13.99 32.00
C GLY A 321 -10.75 -14.92 33.05
N VAL A 322 -9.95 -15.90 32.58
CA VAL A 322 -9.16 -16.79 33.39
C VAL A 322 -8.06 -16.04 34.12
N THR A 323 -7.87 -16.34 35.41
CA THR A 323 -6.85 -15.76 36.29
C THR A 323 -6.08 -16.86 37.00
N ASP A 324 -5.00 -16.53 37.71
CA ASP A 324 -4.16 -17.49 38.44
C ASP A 324 -4.91 -18.25 39.52
N VAL A 325 -6.07 -17.78 39.97
CA VAL A 325 -6.93 -18.42 40.97
C VAL A 325 -8.11 -19.22 40.40
N THR A 326 -8.25 -19.25 39.08
CA THR A 326 -9.30 -19.99 38.37
C THR A 326 -9.11 -21.50 38.58
N VAL A 327 -10.19 -22.18 38.94
CA VAL A 327 -10.19 -23.64 39.18
C VAL A 327 -11.07 -24.40 38.18
N ASP A 328 -12.21 -23.79 37.78
CA ASP A 328 -13.13 -24.39 36.84
C ASP A 328 -13.28 -23.48 35.64
N ILE A 329 -13.20 -24.04 34.44
CA ILE A 329 -13.29 -23.29 33.18
C ILE A 329 -14.42 -23.79 32.29
N LEU A 330 -14.99 -22.87 31.54
CA LEU A 330 -15.90 -23.11 30.43
C LEU A 330 -15.18 -22.82 29.13
N LEU A 331 -14.85 -23.86 28.36
CA LEU A 331 -14.16 -23.73 27.07
C LEU A 331 -15.19 -23.59 25.95
N GLU A 332 -15.18 -22.44 25.28
CA GLU A 332 -16.00 -22.10 24.12
C GLU A 332 -15.36 -22.58 22.82
N SER A 333 -16.18 -23.14 21.93
CA SER A 333 -15.89 -23.28 20.51
C SER A 333 -17.18 -23.06 19.72
N ALA A 334 -17.22 -22.08 18.84
CA ALA A 334 -18.46 -21.61 18.24
C ALA A 334 -18.33 -21.27 16.75
N LEU A 335 -19.47 -21.14 16.09
CA LEU A 335 -19.59 -20.64 14.72
C LEU A 335 -20.33 -19.31 14.74
N PHE A 336 -19.69 -18.26 14.22
CA PHE A 336 -20.29 -16.94 14.09
C PHE A 336 -20.41 -16.53 12.63
N ASN A 337 -21.42 -15.73 12.32
CA ASN A 337 -21.59 -15.16 10.98
C ASN A 337 -20.44 -14.20 10.67
N PRO A 338 -19.69 -14.44 9.59
CA PRO A 338 -18.50 -13.65 9.24
C PRO A 338 -18.77 -12.15 9.06
N GLN A 339 -19.93 -11.81 8.46
CA GLN A 339 -20.30 -10.42 8.20
C GLN A 339 -20.64 -9.67 9.51
N ALA A 340 -21.25 -10.35 10.47
CA ALA A 340 -21.58 -9.77 11.77
C ALA A 340 -20.30 -9.46 12.57
N VAL A 341 -19.35 -10.43 12.65
CA VAL A 341 -18.06 -10.23 13.32
C VAL A 341 -17.27 -9.08 12.67
N ARG A 342 -17.19 -9.05 11.35
CA ARG A 342 -16.51 -7.98 10.59
C ARG A 342 -17.13 -6.61 10.85
N ARG A 343 -18.47 -6.51 10.87
CA ARG A 343 -19.17 -5.25 11.12
C ARG A 343 -18.89 -4.73 12.54
N THR A 344 -18.97 -5.59 13.55
CA THR A 344 -18.69 -5.24 14.94
C THR A 344 -17.22 -4.85 15.13
N GLY A 345 -16.26 -5.64 14.63
CA GLY A 345 -14.84 -5.34 14.71
C GLY A 345 -14.50 -3.99 14.08
N ARG A 346 -15.01 -3.71 12.87
CA ARG A 346 -14.77 -2.42 12.19
C ARG A 346 -15.40 -1.24 12.91
N ARG A 347 -16.63 -1.38 13.41
CA ARG A 347 -17.32 -0.31 14.15
C ARG A 347 -16.60 0.06 15.44
N LEU A 348 -16.06 -0.93 16.13
CA LEU A 348 -15.34 -0.74 17.39
C LEU A 348 -13.85 -0.41 17.20
N GLY A 349 -13.33 -0.52 15.97
CA GLY A 349 -11.90 -0.39 15.71
C GLY A 349 -11.08 -1.52 16.37
N LEU A 350 -11.69 -2.69 16.56
CA LEU A 350 -11.10 -3.87 17.19
C LEU A 350 -10.71 -4.92 16.15
N GLY A 351 -9.44 -5.34 16.19
CA GLY A 351 -8.94 -6.48 15.44
C GLY A 351 -8.23 -7.45 16.37
N SER A 352 -8.53 -8.74 16.24
CA SER A 352 -7.86 -9.82 16.96
C SER A 352 -7.61 -11.00 16.02
N ASP A 353 -6.72 -11.91 16.39
CA ASP A 353 -6.50 -13.17 15.67
C ASP A 353 -7.78 -14.00 15.52
N SER A 354 -8.66 -13.93 16.51
CA SER A 354 -9.98 -14.56 16.48
C SER A 354 -10.89 -13.89 15.47
N SER A 355 -11.04 -12.57 15.54
CA SER A 355 -11.91 -11.82 14.60
C SER A 355 -11.42 -11.93 13.16
N TYR A 356 -10.11 -11.98 12.94
CA TYR A 356 -9.51 -12.17 11.62
C TYR A 356 -9.89 -13.49 10.96
N ARG A 357 -10.07 -14.57 11.77
CA ARG A 357 -10.55 -15.86 11.32
C ARG A 357 -12.05 -15.89 11.14
N PHE A 358 -12.80 -15.46 12.14
CA PHE A 358 -14.26 -15.47 12.08
C PHE A 358 -14.81 -14.59 10.96
N GLU A 359 -14.23 -13.41 10.70
CA GLU A 359 -14.71 -12.52 9.62
C GLU A 359 -14.49 -13.08 8.21
N ARG A 360 -13.64 -14.09 8.06
CA ARG A 360 -13.40 -14.81 6.80
C ARG A 360 -14.16 -16.12 6.71
N GLY A 361 -14.62 -16.63 7.86
CA GLY A 361 -15.30 -17.90 8.03
C GLY A 361 -14.36 -18.97 8.55
N VAL A 362 -14.86 -19.77 9.46
CA VAL A 362 -14.20 -20.98 10.00
C VAL A 362 -14.90 -22.23 9.48
N ASP A 363 -14.19 -23.35 9.42
CA ASP A 363 -14.76 -24.63 8.99
C ASP A 363 -15.70 -25.19 10.09
N PRO A 364 -17.02 -25.33 9.84
CA PRO A 364 -17.94 -25.86 10.83
C PRO A 364 -17.59 -27.26 11.35
N THR A 365 -16.88 -28.06 10.57
CA THR A 365 -16.53 -29.44 10.96
C THR A 365 -15.37 -29.49 11.96
N THR A 366 -14.62 -28.40 12.12
CA THR A 366 -13.48 -28.35 13.05
C THR A 366 -13.86 -27.89 14.47
N ILE A 367 -15.06 -27.37 14.68
CA ILE A 367 -15.48 -26.75 15.95
C ILE A 367 -15.33 -27.72 17.13
N LEU A 368 -15.93 -28.91 17.04
CA LEU A 368 -15.86 -29.89 18.10
C LEU A 368 -14.46 -30.56 18.20
N ALA A 369 -13.82 -30.76 17.06
CA ALA A 369 -12.45 -31.30 17.01
C ALA A 369 -11.43 -30.36 17.70
N ALA A 370 -11.54 -29.06 17.50
CA ALA A 370 -10.71 -28.07 18.18
C ALA A 370 -11.00 -28.00 19.69
N SER A 371 -12.26 -28.15 20.10
CA SER A 371 -12.64 -28.29 21.51
C SER A 371 -12.03 -29.52 22.14
N ASP A 372 -12.04 -30.69 21.45
CA ASP A 372 -11.41 -31.93 21.92
C ASP A 372 -9.90 -31.76 22.07
N ARG A 373 -9.25 -31.18 21.04
CA ARG A 373 -7.80 -30.94 21.05
C ARG A 373 -7.38 -30.02 22.20
N ALA A 374 -8.11 -28.91 22.39
CA ALA A 374 -7.84 -27.97 23.48
C ALA A 374 -8.07 -28.57 24.85
N ALA A 375 -9.18 -29.33 25.03
CA ALA A 375 -9.48 -30.00 26.29
C ALA A 375 -8.37 -30.99 26.65
N GLN A 376 -7.93 -31.84 25.71
CA GLN A 376 -6.83 -32.78 25.96
C GLN A 376 -5.56 -32.06 26.40
N LEU A 377 -5.15 -30.99 25.68
CA LEU A 377 -3.96 -30.22 26.06
C LEU A 377 -4.11 -29.55 27.43
N ILE A 378 -5.30 -29.03 27.77
CA ILE A 378 -5.55 -28.44 29.08
C ILE A 378 -5.43 -29.49 30.18
N LEU A 379 -6.02 -30.68 29.99
CA LEU A 379 -5.90 -31.80 30.95
C LEU A 379 -4.44 -32.23 31.15
N ASP A 380 -3.69 -32.29 30.06
CA ASP A 380 -2.27 -32.70 30.12
C ASP A 380 -1.39 -31.63 30.81
N LEU A 381 -1.68 -30.34 30.65
CA LEU A 381 -0.82 -29.26 31.13
C LEU A 381 -1.31 -28.59 32.42
N ALA A 382 -2.60 -28.57 32.67
CA ALA A 382 -3.19 -27.91 33.82
C ALA A 382 -3.90 -28.90 34.75
N GLY A 383 -4.01 -30.18 34.36
CA GLY A 383 -4.75 -31.19 35.10
C GLY A 383 -6.26 -30.98 35.05
N GLY A 384 -6.95 -31.49 36.04
CA GLY A 384 -8.40 -31.40 36.17
C GLY A 384 -9.14 -32.58 35.54
N THR A 385 -10.44 -32.38 35.33
CA THR A 385 -11.32 -33.41 34.76
C THR A 385 -12.36 -32.71 33.86
N ALA A 386 -12.47 -33.18 32.62
CA ALA A 386 -13.51 -32.70 31.70
C ALA A 386 -14.85 -33.37 31.99
N ASP A 387 -15.94 -32.62 31.96
CA ASP A 387 -17.29 -33.20 32.01
C ASP A 387 -17.48 -34.14 30.81
N PRO A 388 -18.17 -35.27 30.99
CA PRO A 388 -18.30 -36.30 29.95
C PRO A 388 -19.13 -35.85 28.73
N ALA A 389 -19.92 -34.79 28.86
CA ALA A 389 -20.74 -34.24 27.79
C ALA A 389 -20.34 -32.82 27.46
N ILE A 390 -20.25 -32.52 26.17
CA ILE A 390 -20.10 -31.16 25.62
C ILE A 390 -21.51 -30.57 25.51
N GLU A 391 -21.73 -29.44 26.15
CA GLU A 391 -23.00 -28.74 26.01
C GLU A 391 -23.04 -27.99 24.67
N THR A 392 -24.13 -28.16 23.91
CA THR A 392 -24.29 -27.52 22.61
C THR A 392 -25.64 -26.87 22.46
N ALA A 393 -25.69 -25.80 21.68
CA ALA A 393 -26.92 -25.16 21.22
C ALA A 393 -26.80 -24.83 19.72
N GLY A 394 -27.94 -24.80 19.04
CA GLY A 394 -28.01 -24.60 17.60
C GLY A 394 -27.67 -25.86 16.80
N GLN A 395 -27.41 -25.68 15.52
CA GLN A 395 -27.06 -26.77 14.59
C GLN A 395 -25.93 -26.33 13.67
N LEU A 396 -24.99 -27.23 13.39
CA LEU A 396 -23.99 -27.00 12.37
C LEU A 396 -24.69 -26.94 11.01
N PRO A 397 -24.34 -25.94 10.18
CA PRO A 397 -24.93 -25.81 8.86
C PRO A 397 -24.51 -26.99 7.96
N ASP A 398 -25.39 -27.42 7.06
CA ASP A 398 -25.00 -28.33 6.00
C ASP A 398 -24.03 -27.63 5.04
N THR A 399 -22.83 -28.14 4.96
CA THR A 399 -21.76 -27.65 4.08
C THR A 399 -21.64 -28.45 2.79
N THR A 400 -22.54 -29.41 2.55
CA THR A 400 -22.53 -30.27 1.36
C THR A 400 -22.71 -29.43 0.10
N ARG A 401 -21.66 -29.36 -0.72
CA ARG A 401 -21.68 -28.64 -1.99
C ARG A 401 -21.04 -29.48 -3.06
N THR A 402 -21.66 -29.50 -4.23
CA THR A 402 -21.12 -30.17 -5.43
C THR A 402 -20.90 -29.17 -6.56
N VAL A 403 -19.77 -29.30 -7.24
CA VAL A 403 -19.41 -28.44 -8.40
C VAL A 403 -19.00 -29.35 -9.55
N PRO A 404 -19.54 -29.13 -10.75
CA PRO A 404 -19.12 -29.89 -11.95
C PRO A 404 -17.79 -29.33 -12.48
N LEU A 405 -16.96 -30.21 -13.08
CA LEU A 405 -15.75 -29.82 -13.82
C LEU A 405 -15.61 -30.66 -15.08
N ARG A 406 -15.76 -30.03 -16.23
CA ARG A 406 -15.55 -30.62 -17.54
C ARG A 406 -14.06 -30.55 -17.92
N PRO A 407 -13.35 -31.70 -18.07
CA PRO A 407 -11.93 -31.72 -18.41
C PRO A 407 -11.58 -30.97 -19.70
N ALA A 408 -12.43 -31.11 -20.71
CA ALA A 408 -12.26 -30.44 -22.00
C ALA A 408 -12.33 -28.90 -21.85
N ARG A 409 -13.22 -28.39 -20.98
CA ARG A 409 -13.31 -26.94 -20.68
C ARG A 409 -12.10 -26.44 -19.88
N CYS A 410 -11.63 -27.26 -18.95
CA CYS A 410 -10.41 -26.95 -18.18
C CYS A 410 -9.23 -26.73 -19.15
N SER A 411 -8.97 -27.71 -20.02
CA SER A 411 -7.87 -27.59 -21.00
C SER A 411 -8.08 -26.43 -21.98
N ALA A 412 -9.31 -26.16 -22.41
CA ALA A 412 -9.60 -25.05 -23.31
C ALA A 412 -9.39 -23.68 -22.68
N LEU A 413 -9.73 -23.53 -21.39
CA LEU A 413 -9.56 -22.28 -20.66
C LEU A 413 -8.08 -22.02 -20.32
N LEU A 414 -7.34 -23.06 -19.93
CA LEU A 414 -5.90 -22.97 -19.62
C LEU A 414 -5.04 -22.84 -20.90
N GLY A 415 -5.57 -23.20 -22.05
CA GLY A 415 -4.83 -23.17 -23.32
C GLY A 415 -3.77 -24.28 -23.43
N VAL A 416 -3.81 -25.26 -22.55
CA VAL A 416 -2.93 -26.44 -22.52
C VAL A 416 -3.75 -27.69 -22.20
N ASN A 417 -3.38 -28.81 -22.79
CA ASN A 417 -4.05 -30.08 -22.48
C ASN A 417 -3.59 -30.64 -21.13
N VAL A 418 -4.46 -30.60 -20.13
CA VAL A 418 -4.23 -31.26 -18.84
C VAL A 418 -4.95 -32.60 -18.83
N PRO A 419 -4.22 -33.73 -18.70
CA PRO A 419 -4.86 -35.07 -18.70
C PRO A 419 -5.88 -35.20 -17.55
N GLY A 420 -7.01 -35.87 -17.84
CA GLY A 420 -8.09 -36.04 -16.83
C GLY A 420 -7.60 -36.67 -15.52
N GLU A 421 -6.74 -37.69 -15.59
CA GLU A 421 -6.14 -38.33 -14.43
C GLU A 421 -5.31 -37.32 -13.58
N ARG A 422 -4.63 -36.36 -14.23
CA ARG A 422 -3.88 -35.32 -13.53
C ARG A 422 -4.82 -34.34 -12.84
N ILE A 423 -5.91 -33.95 -13.49
CA ILE A 423 -6.99 -33.14 -12.89
C ILE A 423 -7.54 -33.84 -11.65
N ASP A 424 -7.87 -35.12 -11.78
CA ASP A 424 -8.41 -35.92 -10.68
C ASP A 424 -7.44 -36.02 -9.52
N SER A 425 -6.17 -36.26 -9.80
CA SER A 425 -5.10 -36.31 -8.78
C SER A 425 -4.94 -35.00 -8.04
N ILE A 426 -4.94 -33.87 -8.74
CA ILE A 426 -4.82 -32.53 -8.16
C ILE A 426 -6.00 -32.25 -7.23
N LEU A 427 -7.22 -32.39 -7.73
CA LEU A 427 -8.41 -32.06 -6.92
C LEU A 427 -8.57 -32.99 -5.72
N THR A 428 -8.27 -34.26 -5.88
CA THR A 428 -8.26 -35.20 -4.75
C THR A 428 -7.19 -34.83 -3.71
N GLY A 429 -6.02 -34.40 -4.16
CA GLY A 429 -4.96 -33.91 -3.28
C GLY A 429 -5.40 -32.73 -2.40
N PHE A 430 -6.23 -31.83 -2.93
CA PHE A 430 -6.85 -30.74 -2.17
C PHE A 430 -8.05 -31.15 -1.32
N GLY A 431 -8.35 -32.45 -1.21
CA GLY A 431 -9.43 -32.98 -0.37
C GLY A 431 -10.80 -32.98 -1.03
N LEU A 432 -10.92 -32.68 -2.32
CA LEU A 432 -12.17 -32.82 -3.05
C LEU A 432 -12.42 -34.32 -3.35
N ARG A 433 -13.67 -34.72 -3.37
CA ARG A 433 -14.07 -36.10 -3.68
C ARG A 433 -14.86 -36.16 -4.98
N LYS A 434 -14.35 -36.93 -5.97
CA LYS A 434 -15.04 -37.17 -7.21
C LYS A 434 -16.29 -38.00 -6.97
N LEU A 435 -17.42 -37.54 -7.51
CA LEU A 435 -18.69 -38.26 -7.55
C LEU A 435 -18.90 -38.90 -8.92
N SER A 436 -20.14 -39.29 -9.25
CA SER A 436 -20.49 -39.81 -10.57
C SER A 436 -20.36 -38.71 -11.65
N GLY A 437 -19.83 -39.08 -12.83
CA GLY A 437 -19.63 -38.13 -13.94
C GLY A 437 -18.52 -37.09 -13.63
N ASP A 438 -18.81 -35.83 -13.96
CA ASP A 438 -17.88 -34.70 -13.83
C ASP A 438 -18.09 -33.91 -12.54
N SER A 439 -18.81 -34.42 -11.54
CA SER A 439 -19.17 -33.72 -10.30
C SER A 439 -18.18 -33.99 -9.20
N TRP A 440 -17.85 -32.94 -8.45
CA TRP A 440 -16.93 -32.97 -7.31
C TRP A 440 -17.62 -32.48 -6.04
N LEU A 441 -17.51 -33.25 -4.96
CA LEU A 441 -17.89 -32.83 -3.62
C LEU A 441 -16.79 -31.93 -3.04
N ILE A 442 -17.20 -30.75 -2.60
CA ILE A 442 -16.30 -29.73 -2.07
C ILE A 442 -16.13 -29.95 -0.57
N PRO A 443 -14.91 -29.92 -0.02
CA PRO A 443 -14.71 -30.01 1.41
C PRO A 443 -15.19 -28.73 2.12
N SER A 444 -15.66 -28.86 3.36
CA SER A 444 -16.24 -27.78 4.17
C SER A 444 -15.30 -26.61 4.39
N PHE A 445 -14.00 -26.85 4.47
CA PHE A 445 -12.97 -25.83 4.66
C PHE A 445 -12.69 -24.97 3.42
N ARG A 446 -13.28 -25.30 2.24
CA ARG A 446 -13.14 -24.52 0.99
C ARG A 446 -14.46 -23.83 0.61
N PRO A 447 -14.88 -22.81 1.36
CA PRO A 447 -16.13 -22.10 1.08
C PRO A 447 -16.10 -21.31 -0.23
N ASP A 448 -14.92 -21.04 -0.77
CA ASP A 448 -14.64 -20.29 -1.99
C ASP A 448 -14.95 -21.08 -3.26
N LEU A 449 -14.88 -22.41 -3.24
CA LEU A 449 -15.10 -23.25 -4.41
C LEU A 449 -16.61 -23.42 -4.70
N THR A 450 -17.13 -22.57 -5.55
CA THR A 450 -18.57 -22.50 -5.84
C THR A 450 -18.94 -22.76 -7.30
N ARG A 451 -17.98 -22.63 -8.22
CA ARG A 451 -18.19 -22.70 -9.67
C ARG A 451 -17.11 -23.56 -10.34
N GLU A 452 -17.39 -24.00 -11.56
CA GLU A 452 -16.43 -24.71 -12.40
C GLU A 452 -15.10 -23.95 -12.58
N ALA A 453 -15.17 -22.62 -12.69
CA ALA A 453 -13.98 -21.79 -12.84
C ALA A 453 -13.06 -21.86 -11.61
N ASP A 454 -13.65 -21.99 -10.41
CA ASP A 454 -12.89 -22.07 -9.17
C ASP A 454 -12.11 -23.41 -9.11
N LEU A 455 -12.69 -24.50 -9.64
CA LEU A 455 -11.99 -25.79 -9.76
C LEU A 455 -10.89 -25.75 -10.83
N ILE A 456 -11.11 -25.02 -11.92
CA ILE A 456 -10.09 -24.83 -12.97
C ILE A 456 -8.91 -24.03 -12.41
N GLU A 457 -9.15 -23.04 -11.55
CA GLU A 457 -8.12 -22.30 -10.85
C GLU A 457 -7.27 -23.24 -9.97
N GLU A 458 -7.90 -24.13 -9.18
CA GLU A 458 -7.17 -25.12 -8.38
C GLU A 458 -6.28 -26.03 -9.22
N VAL A 459 -6.81 -26.47 -10.38
CA VAL A 459 -6.00 -27.25 -11.33
C VAL A 459 -4.85 -26.41 -11.87
N SER A 460 -5.09 -25.17 -12.29
CA SER A 460 -4.11 -24.27 -12.88
C SER A 460 -2.90 -24.03 -11.93
N ARG A 461 -3.18 -23.65 -10.68
CA ARG A 461 -2.14 -23.32 -9.70
C ARG A 461 -1.31 -24.53 -9.25
N ALA A 462 -1.92 -25.74 -9.19
CA ALA A 462 -1.21 -26.97 -8.85
C ALA A 462 -0.55 -27.65 -10.06
N PHE A 463 -1.05 -27.41 -11.27
CA PHE A 463 -0.38 -27.82 -12.50
C PHE A 463 0.93 -27.02 -12.70
N GLY A 464 0.97 -25.80 -12.20
CA GLY A 464 2.06 -24.86 -12.29
C GLY A 464 1.84 -23.86 -13.43
N ILE A 465 1.78 -22.58 -13.09
CA ILE A 465 1.54 -21.50 -14.07
C ILE A 465 2.66 -21.42 -15.11
N GLU A 466 3.86 -21.82 -14.74
CA GLU A 466 5.04 -21.91 -15.62
C GLU A 466 4.90 -22.98 -16.72
N ASN A 467 4.01 -23.96 -16.53
CA ASN A 467 3.71 -25.00 -17.51
C ASN A 467 2.60 -24.57 -18.50
N ILE A 468 2.00 -23.40 -18.33
CA ILE A 468 0.97 -22.85 -19.19
C ILE A 468 1.62 -21.93 -20.23
N PRO A 469 1.62 -22.29 -21.53
CA PRO A 469 2.29 -21.49 -22.55
C PRO A 469 1.58 -20.16 -22.79
N GLY A 470 2.31 -19.07 -22.69
CA GLY A 470 1.83 -17.75 -23.10
C GLY A 470 1.70 -17.67 -24.62
N THR A 471 0.51 -17.45 -25.15
CA THR A 471 0.31 -17.21 -26.59
C THR A 471 0.08 -15.72 -26.82
N VAL A 472 1.02 -15.06 -27.50
CA VAL A 472 0.82 -13.70 -27.98
C VAL A 472 0.07 -13.74 -29.30
N ARG A 473 -1.21 -13.43 -29.28
CA ARG A 473 -2.00 -13.19 -30.50
C ARG A 473 -2.05 -11.69 -30.74
N SER A 474 -1.22 -11.21 -31.65
CA SER A 474 -1.37 -9.83 -32.14
C SER A 474 -2.69 -9.75 -32.93
N ARG A 475 -3.65 -9.02 -32.39
CA ARG A 475 -4.85 -8.62 -33.16
C ARG A 475 -4.74 -7.14 -33.45
N PRO A 476 -4.85 -6.69 -34.71
CA PRO A 476 -4.96 -5.28 -35.00
C PRO A 476 -6.20 -4.75 -34.28
N VAL A 477 -5.99 -3.79 -33.40
CA VAL A 477 -7.07 -3.06 -32.73
C VAL A 477 -7.38 -1.86 -33.62
N PRO A 478 -8.65 -1.69 -34.08
CA PRO A 478 -9.00 -0.50 -34.85
C PRO A 478 -8.76 0.75 -33.98
N ALA A 479 -8.24 1.82 -34.63
CA ALA A 479 -8.03 3.08 -33.97
C ALA A 479 -9.36 3.61 -33.38
N SER A 480 -9.31 4.10 -32.15
CA SER A 480 -10.44 4.65 -31.43
C SER A 480 -10.32 6.19 -31.34
N PRO A 481 -11.42 6.92 -31.10
CA PRO A 481 -11.32 8.35 -30.79
C PRO A 481 -10.42 8.65 -29.59
N ALA A 482 -10.30 7.72 -28.64
CA ALA A 482 -9.39 7.84 -27.50
C ALA A 482 -7.92 7.87 -27.91
N ASP A 483 -7.54 7.14 -28.97
CA ASP A 483 -6.17 7.11 -29.50
C ASP A 483 -5.79 8.49 -30.04
N ALA A 484 -6.68 9.14 -30.79
CA ALA A 484 -6.46 10.48 -31.30
C ALA A 484 -6.28 11.52 -30.18
N VAL A 485 -7.05 11.40 -29.08
CA VAL A 485 -6.89 12.24 -27.89
C VAL A 485 -5.56 11.95 -27.19
N HIS A 486 -5.19 10.68 -27.07
CA HIS A 486 -3.91 10.29 -26.49
C HIS A 486 -2.72 10.85 -27.29
N ASP A 487 -2.75 10.70 -28.62
CA ASP A 487 -1.69 11.20 -29.50
C ASP A 487 -1.60 12.73 -29.45
N MET A 488 -2.72 13.43 -29.40
CA MET A 488 -2.76 14.88 -29.19
C MET A 488 -2.12 15.26 -27.85
N HIS A 489 -2.45 14.59 -26.76
CA HIS A 489 -1.87 14.84 -25.45
C HIS A 489 -0.35 14.56 -25.45
N LEU A 490 0.09 13.51 -26.11
CA LEU A 490 1.50 13.19 -26.25
C LEU A 490 2.26 14.26 -27.05
N GLU A 491 1.66 14.75 -28.12
CA GLU A 491 2.26 15.81 -28.94
C GLU A 491 2.37 17.13 -28.19
N LEU A 492 1.34 17.52 -27.42
CA LEU A 492 1.39 18.70 -26.55
C LEU A 492 2.54 18.62 -25.55
N ARG A 493 2.75 17.45 -24.92
CA ARG A 493 3.89 17.20 -24.03
C ARG A 493 5.22 17.38 -24.75
N ARG A 494 5.38 16.75 -25.91
CA ARG A 494 6.61 16.84 -26.70
C ARG A 494 6.96 18.29 -27.06
N ARG A 495 5.96 19.09 -27.44
CA ARG A 495 6.15 20.51 -27.80
C ARG A 495 6.59 21.35 -26.60
N LEU A 496 6.02 21.14 -25.41
CA LEU A 496 6.44 21.86 -24.21
C LEU A 496 7.82 21.39 -23.72
N VAL A 497 8.09 20.09 -23.73
CA VAL A 497 9.42 19.56 -23.39
C VAL A 497 10.48 20.12 -24.35
N GLY A 498 10.18 20.20 -25.65
CA GLY A 498 11.06 20.81 -26.66
C GLY A 498 11.37 22.28 -26.39
N GLN A 499 10.57 22.99 -25.60
CA GLN A 499 10.78 24.37 -25.15
C GLN A 499 11.44 24.47 -23.77
N GLY A 500 11.87 23.36 -23.22
CA GLY A 500 12.56 23.30 -21.92
C GLY A 500 11.64 23.32 -20.71
N PHE A 501 10.36 22.99 -20.87
CA PHE A 501 9.46 22.75 -19.75
C PHE A 501 9.62 21.32 -19.24
N PHE A 502 9.49 21.14 -17.92
CA PHE A 502 9.43 19.84 -17.27
C PHE A 502 7.99 19.50 -16.90
N GLU A 503 7.56 18.28 -17.20
CA GLU A 503 6.23 17.83 -16.81
C GLU A 503 6.20 17.57 -15.30
N ALA A 504 5.25 18.19 -14.62
CA ALA A 504 4.93 17.92 -13.24
C ALA A 504 3.69 17.03 -13.18
N ARG A 505 3.60 16.21 -12.16
CA ARG A 505 2.40 15.45 -11.84
C ARG A 505 2.04 15.70 -10.38
N THR A 506 0.95 16.41 -10.18
CA THR A 506 0.52 16.83 -8.85
C THR A 506 -0.73 16.08 -8.40
N PHE A 507 -1.02 16.13 -7.09
CA PHE A 507 -2.18 15.41 -6.54
C PHE A 507 -3.49 15.96 -7.06
N SER A 508 -4.46 15.07 -7.31
CA SER A 508 -5.83 15.45 -7.65
C SER A 508 -6.62 15.97 -6.45
N LEU A 509 -6.18 15.69 -5.24
CA LEU A 509 -6.74 16.21 -4.00
C LEU A 509 -5.89 17.37 -3.49
N VAL A 510 -6.55 18.46 -3.11
CA VAL A 510 -5.92 19.67 -2.59
C VAL A 510 -6.65 20.17 -1.34
N SER A 511 -6.05 21.11 -0.62
CA SER A 511 -6.72 21.75 0.53
C SER A 511 -7.87 22.65 0.04
N LYS A 512 -8.86 22.87 0.92
CA LYS A 512 -9.95 23.82 0.66
C LYS A 512 -9.43 25.22 0.34
N THR A 513 -8.37 25.65 1.01
CA THR A 513 -7.73 26.95 0.79
C THR A 513 -7.09 27.07 -0.59
N ALA A 514 -6.46 26.01 -1.08
CA ALA A 514 -5.89 25.97 -2.43
C ALA A 514 -6.96 26.01 -3.54
N ALA A 515 -8.15 25.50 -3.26
CA ALA A 515 -9.28 25.45 -4.19
C ALA A 515 -10.18 26.69 -4.15
N GLN A 516 -9.99 27.64 -3.23
CA GLN A 516 -10.85 28.82 -3.04
C GLN A 516 -10.96 29.78 -4.24
N SER A 517 -10.08 29.65 -5.23
CA SER A 517 -10.14 30.47 -6.46
C SER A 517 -11.27 30.09 -7.41
N VAL A 518 -11.96 28.99 -7.16
CA VAL A 518 -13.10 28.49 -7.94
C VAL A 518 -14.27 28.26 -6.98
N SER A 519 -15.46 28.77 -7.37
CA SER A 519 -16.68 28.57 -6.59
C SER A 519 -17.03 27.08 -6.51
N ASP A 520 -17.29 26.59 -5.29
CA ASP A 520 -17.84 25.28 -4.97
C ASP A 520 -16.99 24.06 -5.43
N PRO A 521 -15.82 23.84 -4.82
CA PRO A 521 -15.02 22.65 -5.11
C PRO A 521 -15.67 21.37 -4.56
N ILE A 522 -15.53 20.27 -5.28
CA ILE A 522 -16.08 18.98 -4.88
C ILE A 522 -15.32 18.43 -3.65
N ALA A 523 -16.00 18.37 -2.51
CA ALA A 523 -15.42 17.91 -1.25
C ALA A 523 -15.45 16.39 -1.12
N ILE A 524 -14.40 15.82 -0.52
CA ILE A 524 -14.35 14.43 -0.09
C ILE A 524 -15.11 14.28 1.23
N ARG A 525 -15.95 13.26 1.35
CA ARG A 525 -16.82 13.04 2.52
C ARG A 525 -16.02 12.77 3.80
N ASN A 526 -14.92 12.01 3.67
CA ASN A 526 -14.07 11.57 4.78
C ASN A 526 -12.58 11.66 4.38
N PRO A 527 -12.02 12.88 4.23
CA PRO A 527 -10.62 13.04 3.86
C PRO A 527 -9.70 12.49 4.96
N LEU A 528 -8.60 11.88 4.56
CA LEU A 528 -7.59 11.38 5.49
C LEU A 528 -6.82 12.52 6.17
N ILE A 529 -6.58 13.62 5.43
CA ILE A 529 -5.88 14.82 5.92
C ILE A 529 -6.56 16.07 5.34
N GLU A 530 -6.50 17.20 6.06
CA GLU A 530 -7.11 18.46 5.63
C GLU A 530 -6.54 19.02 4.33
N ASP A 531 -5.25 18.79 4.08
CA ASP A 531 -4.57 19.24 2.86
C ASP A 531 -5.03 18.49 1.60
N GLN A 532 -5.84 17.44 1.73
CA GLN A 532 -6.40 16.63 0.64
C GLN A 532 -7.92 16.46 0.77
N ALA A 533 -8.62 17.54 1.08
CA ALA A 533 -10.04 17.52 1.42
C ALA A 533 -10.98 17.74 0.22
N VAL A 534 -10.49 18.26 -0.91
CA VAL A 534 -11.31 18.57 -2.10
C VAL A 534 -10.61 18.13 -3.38
N LEU A 535 -11.39 17.82 -4.42
CA LEU A 535 -10.87 17.61 -5.76
C LEU A 535 -10.42 18.95 -6.37
N ARG A 536 -9.26 18.95 -7.04
CA ARG A 536 -8.69 20.15 -7.64
C ARG A 536 -9.55 20.69 -8.78
N PRO A 537 -9.98 21.94 -8.73
CA PRO A 537 -10.71 22.60 -9.83
C PRO A 537 -9.79 23.18 -10.91
N SER A 538 -8.49 23.25 -10.66
CA SER A 538 -7.44 23.83 -11.52
C SER A 538 -6.11 23.10 -11.26
N LEU A 539 -5.22 23.10 -12.24
CA LEU A 539 -3.86 22.57 -12.12
C LEU A 539 -2.90 23.58 -11.46
N ILE A 540 -3.26 24.85 -11.42
CA ILE A 540 -2.39 25.93 -10.94
C ILE A 540 -1.96 25.77 -9.47
N PRO A 541 -2.84 25.42 -8.52
CA PRO A 541 -2.40 25.22 -7.13
C PRO A 541 -1.30 24.17 -6.97
N GLY A 542 -1.42 23.05 -7.68
CA GLY A 542 -0.41 22.00 -7.68
C GLY A 542 0.93 22.46 -8.28
N LEU A 543 0.88 23.16 -9.40
CA LEU A 543 2.07 23.72 -10.05
C LEU A 543 2.75 24.79 -9.17
N LEU A 544 1.98 25.63 -8.47
CA LEU A 544 2.53 26.61 -7.52
C LEU A 544 3.23 25.93 -6.34
N ALA A 545 2.66 24.86 -5.79
CA ALA A 545 3.30 24.07 -4.74
C ALA A 545 4.60 23.39 -5.22
N ALA A 546 4.61 22.89 -6.47
CA ALA A 546 5.80 22.33 -7.10
C ALA A 546 6.87 23.40 -7.32
N LEU A 547 6.48 24.58 -7.79
CA LEU A 547 7.36 25.73 -7.98
C LEU A 547 7.99 26.16 -6.64
N GLU A 548 7.19 26.32 -5.58
CA GLU A 548 7.66 26.67 -4.24
C GLU A 548 8.74 25.69 -3.73
N ARG A 549 8.48 24.39 -3.89
CA ARG A 549 9.44 23.35 -3.51
C ARG A 549 10.76 23.47 -4.26
N ASN A 550 10.72 23.76 -5.57
CA ASN A 550 11.91 23.94 -6.38
C ASN A 550 12.68 25.23 -6.01
N LEU A 551 11.97 26.34 -5.71
CA LEU A 551 12.58 27.57 -5.22
C LEU A 551 13.31 27.33 -3.89
N ARG A 552 12.67 26.66 -2.94
CA ARG A 552 13.30 26.26 -1.67
C ARG A 552 14.50 25.32 -1.86
N GLY A 553 14.48 24.51 -2.91
CA GLY A 553 15.61 23.68 -3.36
C GLY A 553 16.73 24.45 -4.04
N GLY A 554 16.61 25.79 -4.20
CA GLY A 554 17.64 26.66 -4.77
C GLY A 554 17.56 26.85 -6.29
N ALA A 555 16.50 26.37 -6.96
CA ALA A 555 16.31 26.60 -8.40
C ALA A 555 16.00 28.08 -8.66
N LYS A 556 16.73 28.69 -9.63
CA LYS A 556 16.59 30.11 -9.98
C LYS A 556 15.70 30.34 -11.19
N SER A 557 15.61 29.36 -12.08
CA SER A 557 14.79 29.38 -13.31
C SER A 557 13.98 28.10 -13.36
N ILE A 558 12.67 28.23 -13.47
CA ILE A 558 11.73 27.11 -13.38
C ILE A 558 10.74 27.22 -14.51
N ARG A 559 10.54 26.11 -15.24
CA ARG A 559 9.53 25.93 -16.28
C ARG A 559 8.84 24.60 -16.05
N LEU A 560 7.63 24.64 -15.52
CA LEU A 560 6.84 23.44 -15.24
C LEU A 560 5.54 23.48 -16.04
N PHE A 561 5.07 22.30 -16.44
CA PHE A 561 3.72 22.14 -16.98
C PHE A 561 3.08 20.87 -16.43
N GLU A 562 1.77 20.83 -16.47
CA GLU A 562 0.98 19.65 -16.16
C GLU A 562 -0.16 19.51 -17.16
N LEU A 563 -0.36 18.30 -17.68
CA LEU A 563 -1.54 17.89 -18.41
C LEU A 563 -2.31 16.91 -17.55
N GLY A 564 -3.47 17.31 -17.06
CA GLY A 564 -4.19 16.55 -16.06
C GLY A 564 -5.68 16.87 -16.00
N ARG A 565 -6.40 16.05 -15.23
CA ARG A 565 -7.82 16.24 -14.98
C ARG A 565 -8.06 17.28 -13.91
N VAL A 566 -9.09 18.09 -14.12
CA VAL A 566 -9.67 19.02 -13.16
C VAL A 566 -11.14 18.67 -12.96
N PHE A 567 -11.67 19.00 -11.80
CA PHE A 567 -13.00 18.60 -11.37
C PHE A 567 -13.82 19.83 -11.04
N LEU A 568 -14.82 20.08 -11.87
CA LEU A 568 -15.78 21.18 -11.73
C LEU A 568 -17.15 20.59 -11.39
N ALA A 569 -18.07 21.39 -10.86
CA ALA A 569 -19.40 20.92 -10.49
C ALA A 569 -20.05 20.13 -11.64
N GLY A 570 -20.24 18.82 -11.44
CA GLY A 570 -20.85 17.91 -12.42
C GLY A 570 -20.03 17.56 -13.66
N GLN A 571 -18.76 18.00 -13.76
CA GLN A 571 -17.93 17.78 -14.95
C GLN A 571 -16.48 17.47 -14.58
N GLU A 572 -15.90 16.53 -15.32
CA GLU A 572 -14.48 16.22 -15.33
C GLU A 572 -13.89 16.69 -16.65
N ARG A 573 -12.86 17.53 -16.62
CA ARG A 573 -12.21 18.08 -17.82
C ARG A 573 -10.71 17.84 -17.79
N VAL A 574 -10.10 17.80 -18.97
CA VAL A 574 -8.64 17.72 -19.11
C VAL A 574 -8.12 19.12 -19.42
N HIS A 575 -7.24 19.58 -18.57
CA HIS A 575 -6.56 20.86 -18.72
C HIS A 575 -5.07 20.68 -18.99
N LEU A 576 -4.49 21.68 -19.64
CA LEU A 576 -3.06 21.88 -19.74
C LEU A 576 -2.71 23.20 -19.06
N ALA A 577 -1.82 23.16 -18.09
CA ALA A 577 -1.33 24.36 -17.44
C ALA A 577 0.20 24.41 -17.44
N ALA A 578 0.77 25.60 -17.48
CA ALA A 578 2.19 25.78 -17.28
C ALA A 578 2.50 27.03 -16.46
N ILE A 579 3.67 27.01 -15.84
CA ILE A 579 4.19 28.09 -15.00
C ILE A 579 5.67 28.28 -15.33
N LEU A 580 6.10 29.52 -15.39
CA LEU A 580 7.50 29.85 -15.61
C LEU A 580 7.94 31.08 -14.81
N THR A 581 9.22 31.07 -14.41
CA THR A 581 9.91 32.17 -13.74
C THR A 581 11.42 32.07 -13.96
N GLY A 582 12.14 33.15 -13.71
CA GLY A 582 13.59 33.20 -13.77
C GLY A 582 14.14 33.66 -15.13
N ASP A 583 15.26 33.16 -15.54
CA ASP A 583 15.97 33.60 -16.75
C ASP A 583 15.45 32.88 -18.01
N ALA A 584 15.40 33.60 -19.12
CA ALA A 584 14.98 33.03 -20.40
C ALA A 584 15.97 31.98 -20.93
N LEU A 585 17.24 32.19 -20.68
CA LEU A 585 18.34 31.28 -20.98
C LEU A 585 19.23 31.16 -19.72
N PRO A 586 19.92 30.06 -19.51
CA PRO A 586 20.91 29.97 -18.45
C PRO A 586 22.00 31.02 -18.60
N ALA A 587 22.45 31.63 -17.50
CA ALA A 587 23.62 32.48 -17.52
C ALA A 587 24.84 31.71 -18.04
N SER A 588 25.64 32.35 -18.88
CA SER A 588 26.83 31.79 -19.48
C SER A 588 27.99 32.79 -19.36
N TRP A 589 29.18 32.34 -19.73
CA TRP A 589 30.35 33.21 -19.77
C TRP A 589 30.20 34.37 -20.76
N SER A 590 29.40 34.22 -21.82
CA SER A 590 29.16 35.23 -22.85
C SER A 590 27.89 36.10 -22.57
N ASP A 591 26.99 35.59 -21.70
CA ASP A 591 25.78 36.31 -21.24
C ASP A 591 25.62 36.11 -19.74
N THR A 592 26.15 37.06 -19.00
CA THR A 592 26.15 37.03 -17.52
C THR A 592 24.88 37.57 -16.90
N ALA A 593 24.03 38.27 -17.69
CA ALA A 593 22.78 38.89 -17.27
C ALA A 593 21.64 38.61 -18.24
N PRO A 594 21.23 37.33 -18.37
CA PRO A 594 20.21 36.94 -19.31
C PRO A 594 18.86 37.62 -19.01
N ARG A 595 18.10 37.86 -20.08
CA ARG A 595 16.75 38.43 -19.98
C ARG A 595 15.84 37.58 -19.08
N LYS A 596 15.05 38.22 -18.25
CA LYS A 596 14.04 37.52 -17.44
C LYS A 596 12.85 37.07 -18.29
N THR A 597 12.28 35.92 -17.91
CA THR A 597 11.06 35.40 -18.55
C THR A 597 9.84 36.23 -18.17
N GLY A 598 8.84 36.23 -19.04
CA GLY A 598 7.61 36.98 -18.80
C GLY A 598 6.40 36.39 -19.56
N LEU A 599 5.32 37.19 -19.61
CA LEU A 599 4.08 36.76 -20.28
C LEU A 599 4.26 36.48 -21.78
N PHE A 600 5.18 37.16 -22.46
CA PHE A 600 5.41 36.94 -23.90
C PHE A 600 6.14 35.59 -24.14
N ASP A 601 7.01 35.17 -23.25
CA ASP A 601 7.62 33.84 -23.34
C ASP A 601 6.55 32.76 -23.20
N LEU A 602 5.64 32.93 -22.26
CA LEU A 602 4.55 32.00 -22.04
C LEU A 602 3.52 32.03 -23.18
N LYS A 603 3.23 33.22 -23.74
CA LYS A 603 2.41 33.38 -24.95
C LYS A 603 3.02 32.62 -26.12
N GLY A 604 4.33 32.79 -26.35
CA GLY A 604 5.08 32.06 -27.39
C GLY A 604 5.03 30.55 -27.16
N ALA A 605 5.10 30.11 -25.92
CA ALA A 605 4.94 28.69 -25.57
C ALA A 605 3.56 28.15 -25.98
N VAL A 606 2.49 28.91 -25.71
CA VAL A 606 1.12 28.54 -26.13
C VAL A 606 0.97 28.55 -27.65
N GLU A 607 1.49 29.59 -28.34
CA GLU A 607 1.44 29.68 -29.81
C GLU A 607 2.14 28.49 -30.49
N SER A 608 3.28 28.07 -29.94
CA SER A 608 4.07 26.95 -30.46
C SER A 608 3.42 25.56 -30.23
N LEU A 609 2.36 25.47 -29.40
CA LEU A 609 1.55 24.27 -29.31
C LEU A 609 0.84 23.92 -30.62
N GLY A 610 0.77 24.87 -31.57
CA GLY A 610 0.17 24.65 -32.88
C GLY A 610 -1.32 24.33 -32.84
N ILE A 611 -2.03 24.95 -31.90
CA ILE A 611 -3.49 24.77 -31.75
C ILE A 611 -4.18 25.52 -32.89
N GLU A 612 -5.15 24.90 -33.55
CA GLU A 612 -5.93 25.52 -34.64
C GLU A 612 -6.81 26.63 -34.11
N ASN A 613 -6.94 27.74 -34.91
CA ASN A 613 -7.82 28.86 -34.63
C ASN A 613 -7.63 29.51 -33.23
N LEU A 614 -6.42 29.40 -32.68
CA LEU A 614 -6.06 30.01 -31.42
C LEU A 614 -5.90 31.54 -31.60
N ALA A 615 -6.48 32.30 -30.71
CA ALA A 615 -6.36 33.77 -30.70
C ALA A 615 -6.20 34.26 -29.26
N PHE A 616 -5.58 35.46 -29.15
CA PHE A 616 -5.42 36.15 -27.86
C PHE A 616 -6.17 37.47 -27.89
N THR A 617 -6.95 37.73 -26.84
CA THR A 617 -7.57 39.04 -26.59
C THR A 617 -7.14 39.45 -25.18
N GLY A 618 -6.13 40.33 -25.13
CA GLY A 618 -5.44 40.65 -23.89
C GLY A 618 -4.78 39.37 -23.31
N LEU A 619 -5.21 38.97 -22.13
CA LEU A 619 -4.74 37.75 -21.45
C LEU A 619 -5.63 36.52 -21.70
N THR A 620 -6.79 36.71 -22.32
CA THR A 620 -7.72 35.59 -22.62
C THR A 620 -7.25 34.85 -23.86
N ILE A 621 -7.25 33.52 -23.76
CA ILE A 621 -6.95 32.57 -24.83
C ILE A 621 -8.29 32.05 -25.35
N SER A 622 -8.53 32.24 -26.65
CA SER A 622 -9.80 31.88 -27.30
C SER A 622 -9.56 30.93 -28.47
N LEU A 623 -10.50 30.03 -28.70
CA LEU A 623 -10.57 29.14 -29.86
C LEU A 623 -11.80 29.51 -30.70
N ALA A 624 -11.60 29.98 -31.93
CA ALA A 624 -12.69 30.45 -32.78
C ALA A 624 -13.64 31.46 -32.08
N GLY A 625 -13.10 32.33 -31.22
CA GLY A 625 -13.84 33.35 -30.46
C GLY A 625 -14.39 32.88 -29.11
N ALA A 626 -14.41 31.56 -28.81
CA ALA A 626 -14.82 31.06 -27.51
C ALA A 626 -13.62 31.00 -26.53
N PRO A 627 -13.73 31.48 -25.28
CA PRO A 627 -12.64 31.43 -24.32
C PRO A 627 -12.37 29.98 -23.90
N VAL A 628 -11.10 29.55 -23.97
CA VAL A 628 -10.63 28.23 -23.58
C VAL A 628 -9.58 28.28 -22.49
N GLY A 629 -9.12 29.46 -22.09
CA GLY A 629 -8.13 29.61 -21.05
C GLY A 629 -7.64 31.05 -20.90
N ALA A 630 -6.62 31.24 -20.09
CA ALA A 630 -6.03 32.56 -19.88
C ALA A 630 -4.53 32.46 -19.56
N LEU A 631 -3.82 33.50 -19.96
CA LEU A 631 -2.50 33.87 -19.45
C LEU A 631 -2.69 34.69 -18.18
N SER A 632 -1.84 34.53 -17.21
CA SER A 632 -1.83 35.41 -16.04
C SER A 632 -0.43 35.56 -15.46
N GLN A 633 -0.26 36.58 -14.64
CA GLN A 633 0.93 36.78 -13.83
C GLN A 633 0.54 36.77 -12.36
N LEU A 634 1.33 36.08 -11.54
CA LEU A 634 1.03 35.99 -10.12
C LEU A 634 1.09 37.38 -9.47
N PRO A 635 0.09 37.78 -8.67
CA PRO A 635 0.12 39.06 -7.98
C PRO A 635 1.36 39.25 -7.12
N PRO A 636 1.95 40.45 -7.04
CA PRO A 636 3.20 40.68 -6.30
C PRO A 636 3.16 40.23 -4.83
N ALA A 637 2.00 40.31 -4.18
CA ALA A 637 1.85 39.84 -2.79
C ALA A 637 2.04 38.33 -2.68
N ARG A 638 1.45 37.56 -3.59
CA ARG A 638 1.63 36.08 -3.61
C ARG A 638 3.04 35.68 -4.06
N GLN A 639 3.63 36.45 -4.99
CA GLN A 639 5.02 36.22 -5.41
C GLN A 639 5.99 36.42 -4.25
N ARG A 640 5.81 37.48 -3.44
CA ARG A 640 6.63 37.70 -2.22
C ARG A 640 6.44 36.58 -1.19
N ALA A 641 5.22 36.06 -1.04
CA ALA A 641 4.97 34.93 -0.13
C ALA A 641 5.70 33.64 -0.53
N LEU A 642 6.09 33.52 -1.80
CA LEU A 642 6.89 32.40 -2.33
C LEU A 642 8.40 32.70 -2.36
N ASP A 643 8.84 33.84 -1.81
CA ASP A 643 10.24 34.31 -1.88
C ASP A 643 10.83 34.32 -3.29
N CYS A 644 9.98 34.54 -4.29
CA CYS A 644 10.41 34.56 -5.69
C CYS A 644 10.77 35.97 -6.14
N PRO A 645 12.04 36.26 -6.49
CA PRO A 645 12.45 37.63 -6.91
C PRO A 645 11.99 37.99 -8.31
N ASN A 646 11.68 36.98 -9.13
CA ASN A 646 11.30 37.19 -10.54
C ASN A 646 9.78 37.06 -10.74
N PRO A 647 9.19 37.69 -11.75
CA PRO A 647 7.79 37.50 -12.10
C PRO A 647 7.48 36.03 -12.37
N ILE A 648 6.32 35.58 -11.88
CA ILE A 648 5.80 34.26 -12.13
C ILE A 648 4.65 34.37 -13.11
N SER A 649 4.83 33.83 -14.29
CA SER A 649 3.81 33.80 -15.35
C SER A 649 3.23 32.41 -15.50
N LEU A 650 1.93 32.30 -15.74
CA LEU A 650 1.22 31.04 -15.83
C LEU A 650 0.09 31.09 -16.88
N PHE A 651 -0.25 29.91 -17.41
CA PHE A 651 -1.48 29.71 -18.17
C PHE A 651 -2.20 28.45 -17.77
N GLU A 652 -3.49 28.40 -18.04
CA GLU A 652 -4.29 27.18 -17.99
C GLU A 652 -5.27 27.14 -19.16
N LEU A 653 -5.36 25.99 -19.85
CA LEU A 653 -6.18 25.73 -21.02
C LEU A 653 -7.09 24.53 -20.79
N ASP A 654 -8.37 24.64 -21.14
CA ASP A 654 -9.28 23.52 -21.30
C ASP A 654 -9.04 22.84 -22.66
N LEU A 655 -8.68 21.57 -22.66
CA LEU A 655 -8.36 20.80 -23.85
C LEU A 655 -9.58 20.15 -24.53
N THR A 656 -10.77 20.32 -24.00
CA THR A 656 -11.99 19.61 -24.46
C THR A 656 -12.28 19.82 -25.95
N SER A 657 -12.04 21.03 -26.48
CA SER A 657 -12.34 21.41 -27.86
C SER A 657 -11.10 21.67 -28.73
N ILE A 658 -9.91 21.34 -28.19
CA ILE A 658 -8.66 21.65 -28.88
C ILE A 658 -8.36 20.64 -29.99
N ARG A 659 -7.85 21.14 -31.12
CA ARG A 659 -7.26 20.36 -32.19
C ARG A 659 -5.89 20.95 -32.55
N LEU A 660 -4.95 20.10 -32.89
CA LEU A 660 -3.62 20.52 -33.34
C LEU A 660 -3.64 20.66 -34.88
N ARG A 661 -2.96 21.70 -35.36
CA ARG A 661 -2.69 21.85 -36.79
C ARG A 661 -1.85 20.68 -37.26
N GLY A 662 -2.26 20.04 -38.34
CA GLY A 662 -1.43 19.04 -39.03
C GLY A 662 -0.12 19.70 -39.47
N ILE A 663 0.95 18.91 -39.52
CA ILE A 663 2.20 19.36 -40.16
C ILE A 663 1.88 19.53 -41.66
N PRO A 664 2.14 20.71 -42.26
CA PRO A 664 1.93 20.89 -43.69
C PRO A 664 2.77 19.85 -44.47
N ALA A 665 2.10 19.02 -45.27
CA ALA A 665 2.77 18.04 -46.08
C ALA A 665 3.55 18.64 -47.28
N THR A 666 3.42 19.96 -47.52
CA THR A 666 4.02 20.65 -48.66
C THR A 666 5.27 21.43 -48.22
N ILE A 667 6.37 21.11 -48.84
CA ILE A 667 7.62 21.90 -48.72
C ILE A 667 7.56 23.01 -49.79
N SER A 668 7.65 24.27 -49.35
CA SER A 668 7.79 25.36 -50.27
C SER A 668 9.24 25.44 -50.80
N PRO A 669 9.43 25.63 -52.12
CA PRO A 669 10.78 25.79 -52.68
C PRO A 669 11.51 26.99 -52.05
N ILE A 670 12.81 26.87 -51.90
CA ILE A 670 13.65 27.98 -51.45
C ILE A 670 13.50 29.14 -52.45
N PRO A 671 13.22 30.35 -52.02
CA PRO A 671 13.06 31.50 -52.91
C PRO A 671 14.33 31.77 -53.70
N ARG A 672 14.21 31.90 -55.03
CA ARG A 672 15.34 32.13 -55.94
C ARG A 672 15.68 33.62 -56.14
N PHE A 673 14.65 34.50 -55.91
CA PHE A 673 14.78 35.92 -56.15
C PHE A 673 14.88 36.72 -54.85
N PRO A 674 15.63 37.85 -54.84
CA PRO A 674 15.82 38.65 -53.63
C PRO A 674 14.49 39.25 -53.14
N ALA A 675 14.41 39.47 -51.86
CA ALA A 675 13.33 40.20 -51.23
C ALA A 675 13.66 41.71 -51.16
N VAL A 676 12.61 42.53 -51.12
CA VAL A 676 12.69 43.97 -50.84
C VAL A 676 11.89 44.24 -49.56
N THR A 677 12.49 44.92 -48.60
CA THR A 677 11.80 45.30 -47.36
C THR A 677 11.40 46.76 -47.39
N ARG A 678 10.24 47.07 -46.78
CA ARG A 678 9.78 48.41 -46.52
C ARG A 678 9.22 48.49 -45.10
N ASP A 679 9.62 49.52 -44.41
CA ASP A 679 9.14 49.77 -43.05
C ASP A 679 7.95 50.71 -43.06
N ILE A 680 7.04 50.51 -42.14
CA ILE A 680 5.86 51.35 -41.95
C ILE A 680 5.65 51.55 -40.44
N ALA A 681 5.61 52.76 -39.99
CA ALA A 681 5.24 53.12 -38.64
C ALA A 681 3.83 53.72 -38.60
N ILE A 682 2.93 53.05 -37.89
CA ILE A 682 1.55 53.50 -37.74
C ILE A 682 1.33 54.04 -36.34
N ILE A 683 0.57 55.13 -36.23
CA ILE A 683 0.04 55.66 -34.99
C ILE A 683 -1.44 55.30 -34.95
N ALA A 684 -1.81 54.48 -34.01
CA ALA A 684 -3.17 53.95 -33.86
C ALA A 684 -3.69 54.17 -32.45
N ASP A 685 -5.01 54.14 -32.28
CA ASP A 685 -5.64 54.07 -30.96
C ASP A 685 -5.09 52.89 -30.15
N SER A 686 -4.94 53.05 -28.84
CA SER A 686 -4.44 52.02 -27.94
C SER A 686 -5.25 50.74 -28.00
N ALA A 687 -6.53 50.79 -28.36
CA ALA A 687 -7.41 49.62 -28.51
C ALA A 687 -7.12 48.80 -29.79
N VAL A 688 -6.48 49.39 -30.83
CA VAL A 688 -6.15 48.67 -32.07
C VAL A 688 -5.08 47.61 -31.77
N SER A 689 -5.42 46.37 -31.94
CA SER A 689 -4.50 45.25 -31.67
C SER A 689 -3.53 45.00 -32.85
N HIS A 690 -2.37 44.39 -32.56
CA HIS A 690 -1.46 43.89 -33.61
C HIS A 690 -2.19 42.91 -34.55
N ALA A 691 -3.02 42.03 -34.01
CA ALA A 691 -3.78 41.04 -34.79
C ALA A 691 -4.73 41.67 -35.80
N GLN A 692 -5.36 42.81 -35.47
CA GLN A 692 -6.20 43.57 -36.42
C GLN A 692 -5.37 44.16 -37.56
N VAL A 693 -4.20 44.73 -37.23
CA VAL A 693 -3.29 45.29 -38.26
C VAL A 693 -2.76 44.20 -39.17
N GLU A 694 -2.22 43.10 -38.57
CA GLU A 694 -1.69 41.98 -39.33
C GLU A 694 -2.76 41.26 -40.16
N GLY A 695 -3.97 41.11 -39.62
CA GLY A 695 -5.10 40.52 -40.34
C GLY A 695 -5.46 41.33 -41.56
N LEU A 696 -5.49 42.67 -41.49
CA LEU A 696 -5.74 43.52 -42.62
C LEU A 696 -4.63 43.47 -43.67
N LEU A 697 -3.36 43.42 -43.24
CA LEU A 697 -2.21 43.31 -44.15
C LEU A 697 -2.23 41.95 -44.90
N ARG A 698 -2.61 40.86 -44.26
CA ARG A 698 -2.68 39.53 -44.88
C ARG A 698 -3.89 39.31 -45.76
N THR A 699 -5.05 39.91 -45.46
CA THR A 699 -6.31 39.72 -46.22
C THR A 699 -6.34 40.43 -47.56
N GLU A 700 -5.37 41.25 -47.88
CA GLU A 700 -5.31 41.92 -49.20
C GLU A 700 -4.80 40.97 -50.29
N ASN A 701 -4.88 39.73 -50.26
CA ASN A 701 -4.42 38.82 -51.33
C ASN A 701 -3.28 39.41 -52.21
N ASN A 702 -2.34 40.10 -51.55
CA ASN A 702 -1.18 40.67 -52.21
C ASN A 702 -0.11 39.56 -52.38
N PRO A 703 0.02 38.99 -53.58
CA PRO A 703 0.90 37.85 -53.78
C PRO A 703 2.40 38.19 -53.59
N LEU A 704 2.71 39.51 -53.53
CA LEU A 704 4.07 39.98 -53.34
C LEU A 704 4.46 40.12 -51.88
N LEU A 705 3.54 40.19 -50.93
CA LEU A 705 3.82 40.33 -49.51
C LEU A 705 4.12 38.95 -48.92
N SER A 706 5.39 38.67 -48.65
CA SER A 706 5.85 37.37 -48.17
C SER A 706 5.94 37.28 -46.63
N ASP A 707 6.24 38.40 -45.94
CA ASP A 707 6.38 38.41 -44.50
C ASP A 707 6.02 39.76 -43.87
N ILE A 708 5.52 39.75 -42.64
CA ILE A 708 5.11 40.90 -41.83
C ILE A 708 5.74 40.72 -40.45
N LYS A 709 6.59 41.69 -40.06
CA LYS A 709 7.26 41.66 -38.77
C LYS A 709 7.02 42.95 -38.01
N LEU A 710 6.34 42.90 -36.85
CA LEU A 710 6.33 44.00 -35.89
C LEU A 710 7.71 44.04 -35.21
N PHE A 711 8.44 45.13 -35.34
CA PHE A 711 9.77 45.25 -34.75
C PHE A 711 9.87 46.34 -33.66
N ASP A 712 8.91 47.29 -33.59
CA ASP A 712 8.85 48.28 -32.53
C ASP A 712 7.42 48.61 -32.12
N LEU A 713 7.21 48.75 -30.80
CA LEU A 713 5.96 49.16 -30.17
C LEU A 713 6.28 50.22 -29.12
N TYR A 714 5.83 51.44 -29.36
CA TYR A 714 6.06 52.57 -28.48
C TYR A 714 4.73 53.21 -28.02
N SER A 715 4.62 53.45 -26.72
CA SER A 715 3.54 54.19 -26.08
C SER A 715 4.14 55.31 -25.24
N ASP A 716 3.50 56.46 -25.28
CA ASP A 716 3.97 57.64 -24.54
C ASP A 716 2.91 58.06 -23.51
N PRO A 717 3.05 57.65 -22.24
CA PRO A 717 2.09 58.02 -21.19
C PRO A 717 2.01 59.54 -20.95
N ALA A 718 3.08 60.28 -21.28
CA ALA A 718 3.11 61.74 -21.17
C ALA A 718 2.47 62.45 -22.36
N GLY A 719 2.20 61.77 -23.46
CA GLY A 719 1.54 62.35 -24.66
C GLY A 719 2.38 63.32 -25.44
N ILE A 720 3.72 63.35 -25.24
CA ILE A 720 4.62 64.34 -25.88
C ILE A 720 4.95 63.92 -27.32
N ARG A 721 5.27 62.64 -27.55
CA ARG A 721 5.66 62.13 -28.88
C ARG A 721 4.55 61.38 -29.59
N VAL A 722 3.70 60.70 -28.81
CA VAL A 722 2.51 59.99 -29.26
C VAL A 722 1.39 60.35 -28.29
N PRO A 723 0.17 60.73 -28.74
CA PRO A 723 -0.93 61.00 -27.81
C PRO A 723 -1.15 59.91 -26.77
N ALA A 724 -1.49 60.28 -25.55
CA ALA A 724 -1.56 59.37 -24.41
C ALA A 724 -2.51 58.16 -24.60
N ASN A 725 -3.54 58.31 -25.47
CA ASN A 725 -4.49 57.26 -25.84
C ASN A 725 -4.10 56.51 -27.13
N GLN A 726 -2.93 56.79 -27.70
CA GLN A 726 -2.43 56.17 -28.92
C GLN A 726 -1.13 55.41 -28.68
N LYS A 727 -0.76 54.56 -29.63
CA LYS A 727 0.52 53.86 -29.69
C LYS A 727 1.08 53.85 -31.10
N SER A 728 2.40 53.83 -31.18
CA SER A 728 3.12 53.66 -32.45
C SER A 728 3.50 52.20 -32.62
N MET A 729 3.17 51.60 -33.74
CA MET A 729 3.54 50.24 -34.12
C MET A 729 4.35 50.29 -35.41
N ALA A 730 5.59 49.79 -35.40
CA ALA A 730 6.46 49.77 -36.57
C ALA A 730 6.59 48.37 -37.14
N TYR A 731 6.28 48.23 -38.41
CA TYR A 731 6.31 46.95 -39.12
C TYR A 731 7.33 46.97 -40.25
N SER A 732 8.06 45.89 -40.40
CA SER A 732 8.89 45.60 -41.58
C SER A 732 8.12 44.63 -42.48
N LEU A 733 7.78 45.07 -43.67
CA LEU A 733 7.03 44.34 -44.69
C LEU A 733 7.99 43.81 -45.74
N THR A 734 8.04 42.52 -45.95
CA THR A 734 8.92 41.85 -46.91
C THR A 734 8.13 41.52 -48.18
N TYR A 735 8.58 42.04 -49.30
CA TYR A 735 8.00 41.79 -50.61
C TYR A 735 8.89 40.88 -51.43
N ARG A 736 8.31 39.89 -52.09
CA ARG A 736 9.04 38.94 -52.92
C ARG A 736 8.13 38.32 -53.99
N SER A 737 8.68 38.05 -55.17
CA SER A 737 8.01 37.23 -56.18
C SER A 737 8.70 35.89 -56.31
N PRO A 738 7.98 34.78 -56.49
CA PRO A 738 8.60 33.48 -56.79
C PRO A 738 9.16 33.36 -58.20
N GLU A 739 8.73 34.24 -59.09
CA GLU A 739 9.01 34.17 -60.53
C GLU A 739 10.13 35.11 -61.01
N ARG A 740 10.34 36.26 -60.38
CA ARG A 740 11.28 37.30 -60.81
C ARG A 740 11.69 38.25 -59.68
N THR A 741 12.74 39.04 -59.95
CA THR A 741 13.08 40.19 -59.10
C THR A 741 12.06 41.30 -59.25
N LEU A 742 11.66 41.90 -58.14
CA LEU A 742 10.68 43.02 -58.09
C LEU A 742 11.41 44.35 -58.37
N THR A 743 10.73 45.22 -59.11
CA THR A 743 11.18 46.60 -59.27
C THR A 743 10.77 47.46 -58.06
N ALA A 744 11.49 48.59 -57.86
CA ALA A 744 11.20 49.53 -56.80
C ALA A 744 9.76 50.10 -56.92
N ASP A 745 9.30 50.38 -58.12
CA ASP A 745 7.98 50.97 -58.39
C ASP A 745 6.86 49.98 -58.06
N GLU A 746 7.02 48.69 -58.37
CA GLU A 746 6.04 47.66 -58.04
C GLU A 746 5.87 47.51 -56.53
N VAL A 747 7.00 47.49 -55.78
CA VAL A 747 7.00 47.40 -54.33
C VAL A 747 6.40 48.64 -53.70
N ASN A 748 6.74 49.87 -54.22
CA ASN A 748 6.21 51.12 -53.70
C ASN A 748 4.70 51.19 -53.94
N ALA A 749 4.22 50.74 -55.11
CA ALA A 749 2.78 50.77 -55.46
C ALA A 749 2.01 49.79 -54.56
N ALA A 750 2.57 48.54 -54.28
CA ALA A 750 1.98 47.62 -53.38
C ALA A 750 1.97 48.12 -51.92
N HIS A 751 3.06 48.72 -51.47
CA HIS A 751 3.20 49.32 -50.16
C HIS A 751 2.23 50.48 -49.92
N ALA A 752 2.05 51.40 -50.95
CA ALA A 752 1.11 52.49 -50.87
C ALA A 752 -0.35 51.98 -50.70
N ARG A 753 -0.75 50.98 -51.47
CA ARG A 753 -2.07 50.35 -51.32
C ARG A 753 -2.34 49.84 -49.89
N LEU A 754 -1.36 49.16 -49.27
CA LEU A 754 -1.47 48.71 -47.92
C LEU A 754 -1.63 49.87 -46.92
N LYS A 755 -0.90 50.99 -47.13
CA LYS A 755 -1.05 52.20 -46.31
C LYS A 755 -2.46 52.74 -46.36
N GLU A 756 -2.98 52.92 -47.57
CA GLU A 756 -4.34 53.48 -47.76
C GLU A 756 -5.40 52.60 -47.13
N ARG A 757 -5.24 51.27 -47.22
CA ARG A 757 -6.16 50.34 -46.60
C ARG A 757 -6.11 50.38 -45.07
N LEU A 758 -4.94 50.43 -44.49
CA LEU A 758 -4.78 50.53 -43.02
C LEU A 758 -5.44 51.82 -42.52
N LYS A 759 -5.24 52.98 -43.29
CA LYS A 759 -5.84 54.25 -42.96
C LYS A 759 -7.37 54.19 -43.03
N ALA A 760 -7.91 53.59 -44.06
CA ALA A 760 -9.35 53.49 -44.25
C ALA A 760 -10.03 52.54 -43.20
N ALA A 761 -9.42 51.46 -42.88
CA ALA A 761 -10.04 50.44 -42.02
C ALA A 761 -9.85 50.71 -40.52
N LEU A 762 -8.73 51.30 -40.12
CA LEU A 762 -8.36 51.43 -38.68
C LEU A 762 -8.18 52.92 -38.28
N ASN A 763 -8.39 53.83 -39.18
CA ASN A 763 -8.21 55.29 -38.95
C ASN A 763 -6.83 55.62 -38.32
N VAL A 764 -5.77 54.97 -38.86
CA VAL A 764 -4.38 55.15 -38.38
C VAL A 764 -3.68 56.28 -39.10
N ASN A 765 -2.72 56.90 -38.44
CA ASN A 765 -1.80 57.86 -39.03
C ASN A 765 -0.43 57.22 -39.25
N PHE A 766 0.33 57.71 -40.24
CA PHE A 766 1.70 57.20 -40.49
C PHE A 766 2.69 58.21 -39.96
N ARG A 767 3.71 57.68 -39.31
CA ARG A 767 4.88 58.44 -38.88
C ARG A 767 5.88 58.44 -40.04
N GLU A 768 6.28 59.64 -40.53
CA GLU A 768 7.35 59.76 -41.52
C GLU A 768 8.72 59.49 -40.94
#